data_11d0d25147a695925f320c5c3df2fc07
#
_entry.id   11d0d25147a695925f320c5c3df2fc07
#
_cell.length_a   1.000
_cell.length_b   1.000
_cell.length_c   1.000
_cell.angle_alpha   90.00
_cell.angle_beta   90.00
_cell.angle_gamma   90.00
#
_symmetry.space_group_name_H-M   'P 1'
#
loop_
_entity.id
_entity.type
_entity.pdbx_description
1 polymer ?
#
loop_
_entity_poly.entity_id
_entity_poly.type
_entity_poly.pdbx_seq_one_letter_code
_entity_poly.pdbx_strand_id
1 'polypeptide(L)'
;MRREKFMAEQKMTKDEAIQGLEKLVQEPCFIYSLAVVLQHDFFLNPEEAADINWRDHLSFQEANFLSGLLVKQKIDLTHIPTEEESKKQISKMYELFQELHKAHSWPFIERIMVAIKEPFKSHEEAEKSYHDFFGSGDMMIEPIFYGGSGAYDFQYLDFAEKKYVQDKEWIFKNTGIDIPTVCKIATDLKKLHEHKNMTSPRAKSFEEFCQNSFDVFCFRKEDIAQLGEEAANNFLTMFVTEPGKANQSLDSLGAYNELDSRPIIAISENLYFLPIGFMLTQSIYESPFYWMGADKNYCDTAFKHRGETTEQIACELLESVFGRENVYRNVKVLKNKKELVTDIDVLAIAGNKAVIVQAKSKKLTELSRRGDEEKLKSDFKEAVQKAYDQGLACRSAIVDTSNILIAEDGKELKLSEFIDNAYIICVTSDHYPAITHQVDIYLKKKPEDPYPLAMSIFDLDIVAFYLKNPFEFLYYLRQRVRWSDYFKASSEMALLGNHLRRKLYPSPEADREMLAEEFAQLIDANFPAMKGHHPKTSAVEKLHTKWKNDKFQELVEQVKSSREAGFTDAIFYLYDLAGEGADDLIRVMEQTKEKTRQDKQLHDFSMIFEKGKSGVTFISLPGTPEQLEKRLMVHAVSKKYQTKAEVWLALGSIFGSPNLVDAIAFNKEPWKEDKELEEISKVALKKGIQIGRGGKKIGRNDPCYCGSGKKYKKCCGR
;
A
#
# COMPACT_ATOMS: atom_id res chain seq x y z
N MET A 1 10.96 22.29 29.41
CA MET A 1 9.61 21.87 29.85
C MET A 1 8.96 20.78 28.97
N ARG A 2 8.87 20.87 27.60
CA ARG A 2 8.38 19.73 26.80
C ARG A 2 9.40 18.58 26.65
N ARG A 3 10.72 18.85 26.65
CA ARG A 3 11.79 17.83 26.64
C ARG A 3 11.88 17.01 27.92
N GLU A 4 11.67 17.61 29.08
CA GLU A 4 11.74 16.92 30.38
C GLU A 4 10.55 16.00 30.65
N LYS A 5 9.38 16.24 30.03
CA LYS A 5 8.22 15.35 30.11
C LYS A 5 8.35 14.07 29.25
N PHE A 6 9.17 14.10 28.21
CA PHE A 6 9.44 12.92 27.36
C PHE A 6 10.49 11.98 27.98
N MET A 7 11.25 12.45 28.96
CA MET A 7 12.25 11.69 29.71
C MET A 7 11.70 11.07 30.99
N ALA A 8 10.38 10.79 31.07
CA ALA A 8 9.85 9.97 32.16
C ALA A 8 10.51 8.60 32.08
N GLU A 9 11.30 8.25 33.11
CA GLU A 9 11.95 6.96 33.28
C GLU A 9 10.98 5.82 32.98
N GLN A 10 11.45 4.79 32.26
CA GLN A 10 10.72 3.55 32.10
C GLN A 10 10.38 3.00 33.49
N LYS A 11 9.08 2.93 33.79
CA LYS A 11 8.62 2.50 35.12
C LYS A 11 8.49 0.98 35.25
N MET A 12 8.22 0.31 34.12
CA MET A 12 7.97 -1.15 34.04
C MET A 12 8.73 -1.77 32.89
N THR A 13 9.13 -3.02 33.06
CA THR A 13 9.60 -3.88 31.96
C THR A 13 8.42 -4.41 31.14
N LYS A 14 8.69 -4.95 29.93
CA LYS A 14 7.67 -5.60 29.09
C LYS A 14 6.93 -6.69 29.86
N ASP A 15 7.68 -7.55 30.57
CA ASP A 15 7.12 -8.68 31.34
C ASP A 15 6.25 -8.19 32.50
N GLU A 16 6.67 -7.16 33.23
CA GLU A 16 5.90 -6.59 34.33
C GLU A 16 4.59 -5.97 33.83
N ALA A 17 4.59 -5.30 32.67
CA ALA A 17 3.38 -4.73 32.07
C ALA A 17 2.41 -5.87 31.66
N ILE A 18 2.90 -6.91 30.99
CA ILE A 18 2.08 -8.08 30.58
C ILE A 18 1.53 -8.82 31.80
N GLN A 19 2.34 -9.08 32.82
CA GLN A 19 1.87 -9.66 34.08
C GLN A 19 0.85 -8.79 34.79
N GLY A 20 0.99 -7.46 34.67
CA GLY A 20 0.00 -6.50 35.14
C GLY A 20 -1.34 -6.66 34.43
N LEU A 21 -1.34 -6.77 33.09
CA LEU A 21 -2.54 -7.04 32.29
C LEU A 21 -3.16 -8.40 32.64
N GLU A 22 -2.34 -9.44 32.80
CA GLU A 22 -2.81 -10.77 33.18
C GLU A 22 -3.51 -10.77 34.56
N LYS A 23 -2.97 -10.04 35.53
CA LYS A 23 -3.61 -9.86 36.83
C LYS A 23 -4.90 -9.03 36.74
N LEU A 24 -4.90 -8.01 35.90
CA LEU A 24 -6.07 -7.15 35.72
C LEU A 24 -7.27 -7.92 35.17
N VAL A 25 -7.06 -8.75 34.13
CA VAL A 25 -8.16 -9.56 33.56
C VAL A 25 -8.70 -10.62 34.50
N GLN A 26 -7.97 -10.94 35.61
CA GLN A 26 -8.40 -11.83 36.67
C GLN A 26 -9.26 -11.14 37.74
N GLU A 27 -9.34 -9.80 37.72
CA GLU A 27 -10.24 -9.09 38.63
C GLU A 27 -11.70 -9.48 38.35
N PRO A 28 -12.55 -9.53 39.41
CA PRO A 28 -13.94 -9.92 39.24
C PRO A 28 -14.66 -9.10 38.18
N CYS A 29 -15.45 -9.77 37.35
CA CYS A 29 -16.35 -9.15 36.37
C CYS A 29 -15.68 -8.23 35.33
N PHE A 30 -14.37 -8.39 35.11
CA PHE A 30 -13.57 -7.57 34.17
C PHE A 30 -14.16 -7.53 32.76
N ILE A 31 -14.85 -8.58 32.30
CA ILE A 31 -15.46 -8.64 30.96
C ILE A 31 -16.45 -7.51 30.71
N TYR A 32 -17.15 -6.99 31.72
CA TYR A 32 -18.05 -5.84 31.57
C TYR A 32 -17.26 -4.56 31.31
N SER A 33 -16.16 -4.33 32.03
CA SER A 33 -15.26 -3.20 31.79
C SER A 33 -14.60 -3.28 30.42
N LEU A 34 -14.20 -4.49 30.00
CA LEU A 34 -13.69 -4.74 28.64
C LEU A 34 -14.77 -4.39 27.60
N ALA A 35 -16.01 -4.83 27.77
CA ALA A 35 -17.11 -4.52 26.83
C ALA A 35 -17.37 -3.01 26.70
N VAL A 36 -17.28 -2.25 27.81
CA VAL A 36 -17.38 -0.78 27.78
C VAL A 36 -16.27 -0.17 26.92
N VAL A 37 -15.04 -0.64 27.08
CA VAL A 37 -13.90 -0.18 26.27
C VAL A 37 -14.05 -0.56 24.80
N LEU A 38 -14.42 -1.81 24.51
CA LEU A 38 -14.63 -2.27 23.13
C LEU A 38 -15.73 -1.44 22.43
N GLN A 39 -16.83 -1.12 23.14
CA GLN A 39 -17.89 -0.28 22.60
C GLN A 39 -17.39 1.15 22.35
N HIS A 40 -16.64 1.73 23.27
CA HIS A 40 -16.06 3.06 23.11
C HIS A 40 -15.04 3.12 21.97
N ASP A 41 -14.14 2.13 21.86
CA ASP A 41 -12.98 2.20 20.96
C ASP A 41 -13.30 1.74 19.54
N PHE A 42 -14.30 0.87 19.34
CA PHE A 42 -14.56 0.25 18.01
C PHE A 42 -15.90 0.63 17.38
N PHE A 43 -16.82 1.27 18.09
CA PHE A 43 -18.04 1.82 17.51
C PHE A 43 -17.97 3.34 17.39
N LEU A 44 -16.92 3.82 16.75
CA LEU A 44 -16.67 5.25 16.57
C LEU A 44 -17.61 5.86 15.54
N ASN A 45 -18.05 7.10 15.79
CA ASN A 45 -18.74 7.90 14.79
C ASN A 45 -17.72 8.29 13.70
N PRO A 46 -17.96 8.00 12.40
CA PRO A 46 -17.05 8.35 11.31
C PRO A 46 -16.70 9.86 11.23
N GLU A 47 -17.58 10.74 11.71
CA GLU A 47 -17.33 12.19 11.73
C GLU A 47 -16.35 12.58 12.84
N GLU A 48 -16.32 11.84 13.94
CA GLU A 48 -15.43 12.06 15.09
C GLU A 48 -14.07 11.35 14.89
N ALA A 49 -14.02 10.32 14.06
CA ALA A 49 -12.81 9.51 13.81
C ALA A 49 -11.59 10.33 13.33
N ALA A 50 -11.82 11.47 12.68
CA ALA A 50 -10.75 12.35 12.19
C ALA A 50 -10.02 13.11 13.32
N ASP A 51 -10.66 13.30 14.47
CA ASP A 51 -10.15 14.08 15.61
C ASP A 51 -9.72 13.20 16.80
N ILE A 52 -9.77 11.87 16.64
CA ILE A 52 -9.47 10.92 17.70
C ILE A 52 -7.98 10.92 18.03
N ASN A 53 -7.67 11.00 19.32
CA ASN A 53 -6.34 10.69 19.81
C ASN A 53 -6.19 9.18 19.98
N TRP A 54 -5.70 8.50 18.95
CA TRP A 54 -5.52 7.04 18.93
C TRP A 54 -4.67 6.47 20.08
N ARG A 55 -3.97 7.31 20.81
CA ARG A 55 -3.20 6.90 22.00
C ARG A 55 -4.10 6.61 23.22
N ASP A 56 -5.32 7.06 23.17
CA ASP A 56 -6.32 6.88 24.24
C ASP A 56 -7.35 5.80 23.87
N HIS A 57 -7.06 5.00 22.81
CA HIS A 57 -7.88 3.89 22.32
C HIS A 57 -7.02 2.64 22.16
N LEU A 58 -7.62 1.46 22.40
CA LEU A 58 -7.00 0.18 22.09
C LEU A 58 -6.97 -0.07 20.58
N SER A 59 -5.90 -0.66 20.09
CA SER A 59 -5.88 -1.28 18.77
C SER A 59 -6.63 -2.62 18.78
N PHE A 60 -7.00 -3.13 17.60
CA PHE A 60 -7.58 -4.49 17.49
C PHE A 60 -6.67 -5.57 18.08
N GLN A 61 -5.36 -5.43 17.90
CA GLN A 61 -4.37 -6.37 18.42
C GLN A 61 -4.29 -6.33 19.94
N GLU A 62 -4.32 -5.15 20.56
CA GLU A 62 -4.32 -5.00 22.01
C GLU A 62 -5.60 -5.56 22.63
N ALA A 63 -6.76 -5.25 22.03
CA ALA A 63 -8.04 -5.78 22.49
C ALA A 63 -8.12 -7.30 22.33
N ASN A 64 -7.56 -7.86 21.23
CA ASN A 64 -7.47 -9.30 21.02
C ASN A 64 -6.49 -9.98 21.99
N PHE A 65 -5.34 -9.34 22.24
CA PHE A 65 -4.38 -9.83 23.23
C PHE A 65 -4.97 -9.85 24.64
N LEU A 66 -5.65 -8.77 25.04
CA LEU A 66 -6.33 -8.65 26.33
C LEU A 66 -7.44 -9.70 26.49
N SER A 67 -8.26 -9.88 25.44
CA SER A 67 -9.30 -10.92 25.39
C SER A 67 -8.67 -12.31 25.46
N GLY A 68 -7.50 -12.51 24.83
CA GLY A 68 -6.72 -13.73 24.89
C GLY A 68 -6.21 -14.05 26.31
N LEU A 69 -5.79 -13.04 27.08
CA LEU A 69 -5.43 -13.20 28.49
C LEU A 69 -6.66 -13.54 29.34
N LEU A 70 -7.82 -12.91 29.04
CA LEU A 70 -9.08 -13.16 29.77
C LEU A 70 -9.53 -14.63 29.67
N VAL A 71 -9.43 -15.26 28.50
CA VAL A 71 -9.87 -16.67 28.31
C VAL A 71 -8.94 -17.71 28.93
N LYS A 72 -7.80 -17.32 29.48
CA LYS A 72 -6.94 -18.24 30.29
C LYS A 72 -7.67 -18.79 31.50
N GLN A 73 -8.71 -18.11 31.98
CA GLN A 73 -9.53 -18.47 33.11
C GLN A 73 -11.01 -18.52 32.76
N LYS A 74 -11.83 -19.06 33.64
CA LYS A 74 -13.29 -19.00 33.53
C LYS A 74 -13.75 -17.55 33.65
N ILE A 75 -14.71 -17.16 32.82
CA ILE A 75 -15.28 -15.80 32.86
C ILE A 75 -16.13 -15.64 34.12
N ASP A 76 -15.84 -14.60 34.87
CA ASP A 76 -16.61 -14.26 36.08
C ASP A 76 -17.74 -13.27 35.72
N LEU A 77 -18.96 -13.67 36.02
CA LEU A 77 -20.21 -12.87 35.84
C LEU A 77 -20.98 -12.76 37.14
N THR A 78 -20.32 -12.91 38.29
CA THR A 78 -20.99 -12.98 39.61
C THR A 78 -21.73 -11.70 39.97
N HIS A 79 -21.27 -10.54 39.49
CA HIS A 79 -21.93 -9.25 39.64
C HIS A 79 -21.58 -8.33 38.48
N ILE A 80 -22.27 -7.21 38.32
CA ILE A 80 -21.91 -6.13 37.39
C ILE A 80 -21.05 -5.13 38.18
N PRO A 81 -19.90 -4.68 37.65
CA PRO A 81 -19.00 -3.79 38.38
C PRO A 81 -19.65 -2.44 38.66
N THR A 82 -19.35 -1.88 39.83
CA THR A 82 -19.69 -0.50 40.15
C THR A 82 -18.90 0.48 39.29
N GLU A 83 -19.34 1.74 39.26
CA GLU A 83 -18.64 2.79 38.50
C GLU A 83 -17.18 2.96 38.95
N GLU A 84 -16.91 2.85 40.25
CA GLU A 84 -15.55 2.98 40.79
C GLU A 84 -14.68 1.80 40.40
N GLU A 85 -15.17 0.56 40.48
CA GLU A 85 -14.46 -0.66 40.06
C GLU A 85 -14.13 -0.62 38.57
N SER A 86 -15.13 -0.33 37.72
CA SER A 86 -14.93 -0.27 36.28
C SER A 86 -13.97 0.84 35.86
N LYS A 87 -14.09 2.05 36.39
CA LYS A 87 -13.15 3.15 36.14
C LYS A 87 -11.72 2.79 36.53
N LYS A 88 -11.53 2.11 37.67
CA LYS A 88 -10.22 1.66 38.12
C LYS A 88 -9.65 0.63 37.16
N GLN A 89 -10.43 -0.37 36.75
CA GLN A 89 -10.01 -1.40 35.79
C GLN A 89 -9.64 -0.79 34.43
N ILE A 90 -10.48 0.08 33.87
CA ILE A 90 -10.25 0.75 32.60
C ILE A 90 -9.00 1.65 32.65
N SER A 91 -8.88 2.48 33.70
CA SER A 91 -7.69 3.34 33.85
C SER A 91 -6.41 2.53 33.96
N LYS A 92 -6.45 1.41 34.71
CA LYS A 92 -5.30 0.53 34.88
C LYS A 92 -4.92 -0.17 33.58
N MET A 93 -5.90 -0.57 32.78
CA MET A 93 -5.70 -1.18 31.46
C MET A 93 -4.92 -0.24 30.52
N TYR A 94 -5.39 0.98 30.34
CA TYR A 94 -4.68 1.96 29.49
C TYR A 94 -3.31 2.32 30.04
N GLU A 95 -3.15 2.45 31.37
CA GLU A 95 -1.84 2.66 32.00
C GLU A 95 -0.86 1.54 31.65
N LEU A 96 -1.27 0.28 31.75
CA LEU A 96 -0.43 -0.88 31.48
C LEU A 96 -0.02 -0.98 30.01
N PHE A 97 -0.94 -0.70 29.07
CA PHE A 97 -0.58 -0.64 27.64
C PHE A 97 0.37 0.52 27.35
N GLN A 98 0.16 1.71 27.95
CA GLN A 98 1.10 2.81 27.81
C GLN A 98 2.49 2.47 28.35
N GLU A 99 2.60 1.77 29.49
CA GLU A 99 3.91 1.31 30.00
C GLU A 99 4.52 0.23 29.11
N LEU A 100 3.72 -0.67 28.53
CA LEU A 100 4.16 -1.65 27.54
C LEU A 100 4.74 -0.98 26.28
N HIS A 101 4.06 0.03 25.74
CA HIS A 101 4.57 0.84 24.61
C HIS A 101 5.88 1.55 24.96
N LYS A 102 5.98 2.14 26.15
CA LYS A 102 7.23 2.77 26.60
C LYS A 102 8.34 1.76 26.68
N ALA A 103 8.09 0.56 27.23
CA ALA A 103 9.08 -0.49 27.36
C ALA A 103 9.58 -1.01 26.00
N HIS A 104 8.72 -1.05 24.98
CA HIS A 104 9.12 -1.40 23.61
C HIS A 104 9.88 -0.28 22.91
N SER A 105 9.47 0.99 23.11
CA SER A 105 10.10 2.15 22.48
C SER A 105 11.41 2.59 23.17
N TRP A 106 11.65 2.15 24.42
CA TRP A 106 12.80 2.60 25.21
C TRP A 106 14.17 2.32 24.57
N PRO A 107 14.44 1.14 23.99
CA PRO A 107 15.71 0.88 23.30
C PRO A 107 15.99 1.86 22.15
N PHE A 108 14.94 2.29 21.43
CA PHE A 108 15.05 3.30 20.38
C PHE A 108 15.43 4.68 20.95
N ILE A 109 14.79 5.07 22.05
CA ILE A 109 15.08 6.35 22.72
C ILE A 109 16.52 6.37 23.24
N GLU A 110 16.98 5.30 23.88
CA GLU A 110 18.37 5.16 24.35
C GLU A 110 19.37 5.30 23.19
N ARG A 111 19.09 4.64 22.04
CA ARG A 111 19.95 4.72 20.86
C ARG A 111 20.06 6.13 20.32
N ILE A 112 18.93 6.84 20.22
CA ILE A 112 18.93 8.26 19.82
C ILE A 112 19.78 9.10 20.81
N MET A 113 19.63 8.88 22.11
CA MET A 113 20.40 9.60 23.12
C MET A 113 21.90 9.35 22.99
N VAL A 114 22.29 8.10 22.71
CA VAL A 114 23.70 7.76 22.46
C VAL A 114 24.20 8.45 21.18
N ALA A 115 23.46 8.38 20.08
CA ALA A 115 23.83 9.00 18.82
C ALA A 115 23.94 10.54 18.90
N ILE A 116 23.13 11.19 19.76
CA ILE A 116 23.23 12.63 20.02
C ILE A 116 24.53 12.97 20.80
N LYS A 117 24.94 12.11 21.73
CA LYS A 117 26.16 12.32 22.55
C LYS A 117 27.44 11.97 21.79
N GLU A 118 27.35 10.90 20.98
CA GLU A 118 28.47 10.36 20.21
C GLU A 118 28.02 10.23 18.73
N PRO A 119 28.14 11.32 17.94
CA PRO A 119 27.75 11.32 16.54
C PRO A 119 28.54 10.29 15.72
N PHE A 120 27.89 9.65 14.76
CA PHE A 120 28.54 8.73 13.85
C PHE A 120 29.66 9.43 13.05
N LYS A 121 30.76 8.72 12.84
CA LYS A 121 31.95 9.26 12.15
C LYS A 121 31.78 9.27 10.62
N SER A 122 30.87 8.47 10.10
CA SER A 122 30.56 8.40 8.66
C SER A 122 29.10 8.03 8.41
N HIS A 123 28.62 8.31 7.21
CA HIS A 123 27.29 7.88 6.75
C HIS A 123 27.14 6.35 6.75
N GLU A 124 28.21 5.64 6.35
CA GLU A 124 28.23 4.17 6.33
C GLU A 124 28.09 3.58 7.75
N GLU A 125 28.76 4.17 8.75
CA GLU A 125 28.62 3.78 10.15
C GLU A 125 27.19 4.02 10.65
N ALA A 126 26.59 5.15 10.28
CA ALA A 126 25.22 5.48 10.64
C ALA A 126 24.21 4.52 9.99
N GLU A 127 24.37 4.20 8.71
CA GLU A 127 23.51 3.24 8.02
C GLU A 127 23.64 1.83 8.59
N LYS A 128 24.85 1.34 8.78
CA LYS A 128 25.07 0.04 9.40
C LYS A 128 24.42 -0.02 10.79
N SER A 129 24.62 1.00 11.61
CA SER A 129 24.02 1.09 12.93
C SER A 129 22.48 1.12 12.87
N TYR A 130 21.90 1.78 11.86
CA TYR A 130 20.45 1.77 11.61
C TYR A 130 19.95 0.34 11.31
N HIS A 131 20.58 -0.35 10.35
CA HIS A 131 20.19 -1.70 9.96
C HIS A 131 20.37 -2.71 11.10
N ASP A 132 21.48 -2.67 11.84
CA ASP A 132 21.74 -3.56 12.96
C ASP A 132 20.71 -3.38 14.08
N PHE A 133 20.30 -2.12 14.31
CA PHE A 133 19.35 -1.80 15.37
C PHE A 133 17.91 -2.14 14.99
N PHE A 134 17.42 -1.59 13.88
CA PHE A 134 16.04 -1.84 13.43
C PHE A 134 15.83 -3.27 12.92
N GLY A 135 16.88 -3.99 12.57
CA GLY A 135 16.85 -5.40 12.21
C GLY A 135 16.93 -6.33 13.41
N SER A 136 17.11 -5.82 14.63
CA SER A 136 17.08 -6.66 15.83
C SER A 136 15.69 -7.18 16.10
N GLY A 137 15.60 -8.41 16.62
CA GLY A 137 14.32 -9.04 16.88
C GLY A 137 13.43 -8.23 17.83
N ASP A 138 14.02 -7.66 18.87
CA ASP A 138 13.31 -6.83 19.85
C ASP A 138 12.62 -5.60 19.21
N MET A 139 13.27 -4.96 18.24
CA MET A 139 12.71 -3.79 17.53
C MET A 139 11.65 -4.16 16.50
N MET A 140 11.59 -5.44 16.10
CA MET A 140 10.59 -5.93 15.15
C MET A 140 9.28 -6.40 15.80
N ILE A 141 9.26 -6.66 17.10
CA ILE A 141 8.07 -7.16 17.81
C ILE A 141 6.91 -6.17 17.67
N GLU A 142 7.13 -4.89 17.99
CA GLU A 142 6.08 -3.87 17.96
C GLU A 142 5.53 -3.60 16.55
N PRO A 143 6.37 -3.34 15.53
CA PRO A 143 5.90 -3.20 14.15
C PRO A 143 5.13 -4.43 13.63
N ILE A 144 5.53 -5.64 14.02
CA ILE A 144 4.84 -6.87 13.62
C ILE A 144 3.50 -6.99 14.34
N PHE A 145 3.45 -6.70 15.63
CA PHE A 145 2.23 -6.78 16.41
C PHE A 145 1.18 -5.75 15.95
N TYR A 146 1.54 -4.47 15.87
CA TYR A 146 0.61 -3.43 15.45
C TYR A 146 0.34 -3.42 13.93
N GLY A 147 1.23 -3.98 13.14
CA GLY A 147 1.01 -4.25 11.72
C GLY A 147 0.10 -5.46 11.44
N GLY A 148 -0.52 -6.06 12.46
CA GLY A 148 -1.26 -7.32 12.34
C GLY A 148 -2.61 -7.23 11.63
N SER A 149 -3.25 -6.05 11.52
CA SER A 149 -4.49 -5.86 10.75
C SER A 149 -4.15 -5.36 9.34
N GLY A 150 -3.96 -6.27 8.42
CA GLY A 150 -3.48 -5.96 7.08
C GLY A 150 -4.52 -6.01 5.97
N ALA A 151 -5.81 -6.11 6.30
CA ALA A 151 -6.91 -6.09 5.35
C ALA A 151 -8.18 -5.55 6.02
N TYR A 152 -9.17 -5.20 5.23
CA TYR A 152 -10.49 -4.86 5.76
C TYR A 152 -11.34 -6.13 5.93
N ASP A 153 -12.30 -6.08 6.83
CA ASP A 153 -13.20 -7.20 7.13
C ASP A 153 -13.88 -7.78 5.87
N PHE A 154 -14.37 -6.93 4.99
CA PHE A 154 -14.98 -7.35 3.74
C PHE A 154 -13.97 -7.98 2.75
N GLN A 155 -12.72 -7.51 2.73
CA GLN A 155 -11.68 -8.15 1.89
C GLN A 155 -11.39 -9.57 2.35
N TYR A 156 -11.34 -9.83 3.66
CA TYR A 156 -11.16 -11.17 4.18
C TYR A 156 -12.29 -12.11 3.75
N LEU A 157 -13.56 -11.66 3.80
CA LEU A 157 -14.70 -12.47 3.40
C LEU A 157 -14.72 -12.72 1.88
N ASP A 158 -14.57 -11.67 1.07
CA ASP A 158 -14.54 -11.76 -0.39
C ASP A 158 -13.42 -12.68 -0.88
N PHE A 159 -12.24 -12.58 -0.25
CA PHE A 159 -11.11 -13.40 -0.64
C PHE A 159 -11.14 -14.80 -0.04
N ALA A 160 -11.81 -15.03 1.09
CA ALA A 160 -12.03 -16.39 1.62
C ALA A 160 -12.84 -17.24 0.64
N GLU A 161 -13.92 -16.69 0.07
CA GLU A 161 -14.71 -17.39 -0.93
C GLU A 161 -13.89 -17.80 -2.16
N LYS A 162 -12.99 -16.91 -2.63
CA LYS A 162 -12.08 -17.20 -3.74
C LYS A 162 -11.01 -18.21 -3.36
N LYS A 163 -10.40 -18.02 -2.18
CA LYS A 163 -9.27 -18.82 -1.68
C LYS A 163 -9.61 -20.29 -1.56
N TYR A 164 -10.83 -20.60 -1.12
CA TYR A 164 -11.25 -21.97 -0.81
C TYR A 164 -12.16 -22.60 -1.85
N VAL A 165 -12.32 -21.98 -3.02
CA VAL A 165 -13.21 -22.52 -4.08
C VAL A 165 -12.79 -23.92 -4.55
N GLN A 166 -11.47 -24.20 -4.60
CA GLN A 166 -10.93 -25.50 -4.99
C GLN A 166 -11.03 -26.53 -3.85
N ASP A 167 -11.13 -26.09 -2.61
CA ASP A 167 -11.13 -26.93 -1.41
C ASP A 167 -12.53 -27.15 -0.82
N LYS A 168 -13.59 -26.67 -1.49
CA LYS A 168 -14.98 -26.67 -1.00
C LYS A 168 -15.47 -28.05 -0.56
N GLU A 169 -15.10 -29.11 -1.29
CA GLU A 169 -15.53 -30.47 -0.98
C GLU A 169 -14.86 -30.99 0.31
N TRP A 170 -13.56 -30.74 0.49
CA TRP A 170 -12.85 -31.09 1.71
C TRP A 170 -13.42 -30.34 2.91
N ILE A 171 -13.62 -29.00 2.77
CA ILE A 171 -14.15 -28.15 3.84
C ILE A 171 -15.53 -28.65 4.27
N PHE A 172 -16.46 -28.79 3.34
CA PHE A 172 -17.83 -29.26 3.65
C PHE A 172 -17.84 -30.64 4.30
N LYS A 173 -17.03 -31.59 3.80
CA LYS A 173 -16.93 -32.94 4.36
C LYS A 173 -16.43 -32.95 5.80
N ASN A 174 -15.49 -32.07 6.16
CA ASN A 174 -14.82 -32.07 7.48
C ASN A 174 -15.47 -31.11 8.47
N THR A 175 -16.19 -30.09 8.03
CA THR A 175 -16.80 -29.08 8.90
C THR A 175 -18.33 -29.10 8.87
N GLY A 176 -18.95 -29.73 7.87
CA GLY A 176 -20.40 -29.74 7.66
C GLY A 176 -20.98 -28.40 7.17
N ILE A 177 -20.14 -27.42 6.80
CA ILE A 177 -20.56 -26.09 6.36
C ILE A 177 -19.61 -25.58 5.28
N ASP A 178 -20.11 -24.83 4.29
CA ASP A 178 -19.30 -24.21 3.26
C ASP A 178 -18.87 -22.77 3.62
N ILE A 179 -17.82 -22.28 2.96
CA ILE A 179 -17.27 -20.94 3.23
C ILE A 179 -18.27 -19.82 2.94
N PRO A 180 -19.04 -19.81 1.84
CA PRO A 180 -20.07 -18.79 1.61
C PRO A 180 -21.08 -18.69 2.76
N THR A 181 -21.54 -19.84 3.31
CA THR A 181 -22.44 -19.87 4.47
C THR A 181 -21.75 -19.29 5.73
N VAL A 182 -20.48 -19.64 5.97
CA VAL A 182 -19.67 -19.08 7.06
C VAL A 182 -19.53 -17.56 6.91
N CYS A 183 -19.20 -17.06 5.73
CA CYS A 183 -19.10 -15.62 5.44
C CYS A 183 -20.42 -14.88 5.66
N LYS A 184 -21.54 -15.52 5.28
CA LYS A 184 -22.88 -14.96 5.50
C LYS A 184 -23.22 -14.85 6.99
N ILE A 185 -22.93 -15.88 7.80
CA ILE A 185 -23.14 -15.85 9.25
C ILE A 185 -22.30 -14.73 9.88
N ALA A 186 -21.03 -14.59 9.52
CA ALA A 186 -20.16 -13.53 10.02
C ALA A 186 -20.69 -12.13 9.66
N THR A 187 -21.19 -11.95 8.44
CA THR A 187 -21.80 -10.70 7.99
C THR A 187 -23.07 -10.37 8.79
N ASP A 188 -23.89 -11.37 9.09
CA ASP A 188 -25.12 -11.19 9.85
C ASP A 188 -24.81 -10.89 11.34
N LEU A 189 -23.77 -11.52 11.92
CA LEU A 189 -23.28 -11.19 13.25
C LEU A 189 -22.78 -9.74 13.35
N LYS A 190 -22.02 -9.26 12.37
CA LYS A 190 -21.60 -7.87 12.31
C LYS A 190 -22.81 -6.93 12.34
N LYS A 191 -23.80 -7.16 11.49
CA LYS A 191 -25.05 -6.38 11.45
C LYS A 191 -25.82 -6.44 12.77
N LEU A 192 -25.83 -7.59 13.44
CA LEU A 192 -26.47 -7.76 14.74
C LEU A 192 -25.80 -6.87 15.81
N HIS A 193 -24.47 -6.86 15.86
CA HIS A 193 -23.71 -6.02 16.81
C HIS A 193 -23.92 -4.52 16.52
N GLU A 194 -23.83 -4.12 15.25
CA GLU A 194 -24.12 -2.74 14.83
C GLU A 194 -25.56 -2.33 15.22
N HIS A 195 -26.53 -3.18 14.96
CA HIS A 195 -27.93 -2.93 15.34
C HIS A 195 -28.09 -2.80 16.86
N LYS A 196 -27.52 -3.73 17.64
CA LYS A 196 -27.56 -3.67 19.10
C LYS A 196 -26.91 -2.41 19.64
N ASN A 197 -25.77 -2.00 19.08
CA ASN A 197 -25.11 -0.75 19.47
C ASN A 197 -25.98 0.48 19.19
N MET A 198 -26.60 0.57 18.01
CA MET A 198 -27.48 1.69 17.63
C MET A 198 -28.78 1.74 18.40
N THR A 199 -29.30 0.58 18.80
CA THR A 199 -30.61 0.47 19.49
C THR A 199 -30.50 0.25 21.00
N SER A 200 -29.29 0.28 21.54
CA SER A 200 -29.01 0.11 22.96
C SER A 200 -29.81 1.15 23.76
N PRO A 201 -30.60 0.73 24.77
CA PRO A 201 -31.42 1.65 25.53
C PRO A 201 -30.54 2.58 26.37
N ARG A 202 -31.02 3.81 26.59
CA ARG A 202 -30.33 4.74 27.47
C ARG A 202 -30.31 4.19 28.91
N ALA A 203 -29.09 3.91 29.38
CA ALA A 203 -28.90 3.38 30.74
C ALA A 203 -29.34 4.39 31.80
N LYS A 204 -29.97 3.89 32.89
CA LYS A 204 -30.41 4.66 34.03
C LYS A 204 -29.40 4.60 35.18
N SER A 205 -28.52 3.62 35.18
CA SER A 205 -27.42 3.47 36.13
C SER A 205 -26.16 3.08 35.40
N PHE A 206 -25.00 3.12 36.07
CA PHE A 206 -23.75 2.69 35.52
C PHE A 206 -23.71 1.16 35.29
N GLU A 207 -24.32 0.40 36.19
CA GLU A 207 -24.44 -1.06 36.05
C GLU A 207 -25.28 -1.43 34.82
N GLU A 208 -26.38 -0.71 34.56
CA GLU A 208 -27.17 -0.90 33.33
C GLU A 208 -26.36 -0.55 32.09
N PHE A 209 -25.52 0.47 32.16
CA PHE A 209 -24.61 0.83 31.06
C PHE A 209 -23.59 -0.28 30.79
N CYS A 210 -22.96 -0.84 31.82
CA CYS A 210 -22.04 -1.97 31.68
C CYS A 210 -22.73 -3.20 31.10
N GLN A 211 -23.94 -3.51 31.54
CA GLN A 211 -24.73 -4.63 31.00
C GLN A 211 -25.08 -4.40 29.55
N ASN A 212 -25.57 -3.22 29.20
CA ASN A 212 -25.90 -2.87 27.82
C ASN A 212 -24.68 -2.97 26.91
N SER A 213 -23.50 -2.50 27.34
CA SER A 213 -22.25 -2.62 26.59
C SER A 213 -21.84 -4.08 26.37
N PHE A 214 -21.96 -4.92 27.40
CA PHE A 214 -21.71 -6.35 27.28
C PHE A 214 -22.68 -7.03 26.31
N ASP A 215 -23.97 -6.70 26.38
CA ASP A 215 -25.01 -7.27 25.51
C ASP A 215 -24.82 -6.92 24.02
N VAL A 216 -24.15 -5.79 23.70
CA VAL A 216 -23.81 -5.43 22.32
C VAL A 216 -22.97 -6.53 21.66
N PHE A 217 -21.99 -7.07 22.36
CA PHE A 217 -21.05 -8.09 21.85
C PHE A 217 -21.54 -9.52 22.04
N CYS A 218 -22.65 -9.71 22.76
CA CYS A 218 -23.23 -11.03 22.99
C CYS A 218 -24.19 -11.45 21.89
N PHE A 219 -24.25 -12.76 21.64
CA PHE A 219 -25.26 -13.37 20.76
C PHE A 219 -25.59 -14.79 21.23
N ARG A 220 -26.70 -15.33 20.76
CA ARG A 220 -27.17 -16.70 21.01
C ARG A 220 -27.13 -17.49 19.70
N LYS A 221 -27.20 -18.83 19.81
CA LYS A 221 -27.27 -19.70 18.62
C LYS A 221 -28.44 -19.34 17.70
N GLU A 222 -29.59 -18.99 18.27
CA GLU A 222 -30.80 -18.62 17.53
C GLU A 222 -30.58 -17.38 16.66
N ASP A 223 -29.71 -16.46 17.08
CA ASP A 223 -29.39 -15.23 16.34
C ASP A 223 -28.66 -15.53 15.01
N ILE A 224 -28.04 -16.70 14.89
CA ILE A 224 -27.28 -17.13 13.71
C ILE A 224 -27.87 -18.36 13.02
N ALA A 225 -29.02 -18.88 13.48
CA ALA A 225 -29.64 -20.08 12.96
C ALA A 225 -30.53 -19.84 11.71
N GLN A 226 -30.53 -18.63 11.14
CA GLN A 226 -31.34 -18.29 9.98
C GLN A 226 -31.03 -19.14 8.74
N LEU A 227 -29.79 -19.66 8.64
CA LEU A 227 -29.34 -20.56 7.58
C LEU A 227 -29.42 -22.05 7.97
N GLY A 228 -30.06 -22.36 9.09
CA GLY A 228 -30.25 -23.68 9.64
C GLY A 228 -29.51 -23.92 10.96
N GLU A 229 -30.11 -24.70 11.87
CA GLU A 229 -29.51 -25.03 13.18
C GLU A 229 -28.19 -25.81 13.03
N GLU A 230 -28.10 -26.71 12.05
CA GLU A 230 -26.89 -27.47 11.78
C GLU A 230 -25.73 -26.56 11.34
N ALA A 231 -25.99 -25.60 10.45
CA ALA A 231 -25.02 -24.61 10.02
C ALA A 231 -24.51 -23.76 11.22
N ALA A 232 -25.43 -23.33 12.11
CA ALA A 232 -25.09 -22.58 13.29
C ALA A 232 -24.21 -23.40 14.25
N ASN A 233 -24.54 -24.67 14.49
CA ASN A 233 -23.74 -25.57 15.34
C ASN A 233 -22.34 -25.81 14.75
N ASN A 234 -22.25 -26.05 13.45
CA ASN A 234 -20.98 -26.25 12.76
C ASN A 234 -20.11 -24.99 12.82
N PHE A 235 -20.70 -23.82 12.58
CA PHE A 235 -20.02 -22.53 12.70
C PHE A 235 -19.46 -22.31 14.13
N LEU A 236 -20.26 -22.52 15.17
CA LEU A 236 -19.81 -22.41 16.56
C LEU A 236 -18.70 -23.40 16.89
N THR A 237 -18.79 -24.62 16.40
CA THR A 237 -17.71 -25.64 16.58
C THR A 237 -16.39 -25.18 15.98
N MET A 238 -16.42 -24.43 14.86
CA MET A 238 -15.22 -23.93 14.20
C MET A 238 -14.58 -22.76 14.94
N PHE A 239 -15.36 -21.82 15.47
CA PHE A 239 -14.88 -20.51 15.88
C PHE A 239 -15.03 -20.17 17.37
N VAL A 240 -15.54 -21.08 18.20
CA VAL A 240 -15.70 -20.84 19.65
C VAL A 240 -14.50 -21.31 20.43
N THR A 241 -14.01 -20.45 21.33
CA THR A 241 -13.00 -20.72 22.36
C THR A 241 -13.67 -20.95 23.71
N GLU A 242 -13.25 -22.03 24.42
CA GLU A 242 -13.69 -22.39 25.75
C GLU A 242 -12.79 -21.74 26.84
N PRO A 243 -13.28 -20.79 27.63
CA PRO A 243 -12.49 -20.17 28.70
C PRO A 243 -12.03 -21.17 29.77
N GLY A 244 -10.86 -20.89 30.34
CA GLY A 244 -10.23 -21.72 31.40
C GLY A 244 -9.30 -22.82 30.90
N LYS A 245 -9.29 -23.08 29.58
CA LYS A 245 -8.40 -24.08 28.96
C LYS A 245 -7.49 -23.47 27.89
N ALA A 246 -7.95 -22.38 27.26
CA ALA A 246 -7.26 -21.70 26.16
C ALA A 246 -6.07 -20.86 26.66
N ASN A 247 -5.14 -20.56 25.76
CA ASN A 247 -4.08 -19.56 25.92
C ASN A 247 -3.17 -19.69 27.14
N GLN A 248 -2.99 -20.88 27.70
CA GLN A 248 -2.15 -21.08 28.89
C GLN A 248 -0.67 -20.67 28.70
N SER A 249 -0.21 -20.64 27.44
CA SER A 249 1.14 -20.22 27.03
C SER A 249 1.20 -18.79 26.43
N LEU A 250 0.11 -18.02 26.49
CA LEU A 250 0.09 -16.63 26.02
C LEU A 250 0.77 -15.73 27.04
N ASP A 251 2.04 -15.41 26.81
CA ASP A 251 2.96 -14.72 27.73
C ASP A 251 3.65 -13.49 27.13
N SER A 252 3.43 -13.22 25.83
CA SER A 252 4.05 -12.11 25.09
C SER A 252 3.22 -11.70 23.88
N LEU A 253 3.44 -10.51 23.34
CA LEU A 253 2.70 -9.98 22.17
C LEU A 253 2.82 -10.87 20.93
N GLY A 254 3.95 -11.55 20.75
CA GLY A 254 4.19 -12.45 19.61
C GLY A 254 3.73 -13.88 19.82
N ALA A 255 3.25 -14.23 21.02
CA ALA A 255 2.79 -15.58 21.34
C ALA A 255 1.52 -15.94 20.55
N TYR A 256 1.31 -17.26 20.36
CA TYR A 256 0.06 -17.75 19.78
C TYR A 256 -1.13 -17.41 20.68
N ASN A 257 -2.13 -16.78 20.09
CA ASN A 257 -3.41 -16.50 20.72
C ASN A 257 -4.51 -17.33 20.03
N GLU A 258 -5.21 -18.17 20.78
CA GLU A 258 -6.28 -19.01 20.22
C GLU A 258 -7.41 -18.18 19.61
N LEU A 259 -7.63 -16.96 20.11
CA LEU A 259 -8.62 -16.04 19.55
C LEU A 259 -8.28 -15.56 18.12
N ASP A 260 -7.03 -15.72 17.66
CA ASP A 260 -6.68 -15.46 16.24
C ASP A 260 -7.36 -16.47 15.31
N SER A 261 -7.66 -17.68 15.79
CA SER A 261 -8.30 -18.75 15.03
C SER A 261 -9.73 -19.05 15.45
N ARG A 262 -10.08 -18.76 16.70
CA ARG A 262 -11.38 -19.03 17.34
C ARG A 262 -11.83 -17.83 18.16
N PRO A 263 -12.26 -16.74 17.52
CA PRO A 263 -12.45 -15.43 18.18
C PRO A 263 -13.71 -15.31 19.03
N ILE A 264 -14.61 -16.28 19.00
CA ILE A 264 -15.85 -16.27 19.77
C ILE A 264 -15.62 -16.92 21.13
N ILE A 265 -15.96 -16.24 22.21
CA ILE A 265 -15.78 -16.71 23.57
C ILE A 265 -17.10 -17.34 24.08
N ALA A 266 -17.07 -18.58 24.54
CA ALA A 266 -18.21 -19.20 25.21
C ALA A 266 -18.41 -18.57 26.59
N ILE A 267 -19.62 -18.02 26.84
CA ILE A 267 -19.98 -17.45 28.14
C ILE A 267 -20.80 -18.44 28.96
N SER A 268 -21.77 -19.09 28.31
CA SER A 268 -22.58 -20.18 28.88
C SER A 268 -23.02 -21.13 27.77
N GLU A 269 -23.85 -22.11 28.08
CA GLU A 269 -24.30 -23.14 27.13
C GLU A 269 -24.89 -22.56 25.82
N ASN A 270 -25.53 -21.39 25.88
CA ASN A 270 -26.13 -20.74 24.71
C ASN A 270 -25.91 -19.22 24.68
N LEU A 271 -24.84 -18.73 25.28
CA LEU A 271 -24.46 -17.32 25.23
C LEU A 271 -22.99 -17.22 24.83
N TYR A 272 -22.74 -16.44 23.78
CA TYR A 272 -21.44 -16.26 23.20
C TYR A 272 -21.08 -14.79 23.17
N PHE A 273 -19.80 -14.44 23.30
CA PHE A 273 -19.27 -13.09 23.26
C PHE A 273 -18.22 -13.00 22.15
N LEU A 274 -18.42 -12.09 21.19
CA LEU A 274 -17.46 -11.80 20.12
C LEU A 274 -16.86 -10.41 20.36
N PRO A 275 -15.67 -10.32 20.96
CA PRO A 275 -15.07 -9.04 21.32
C PRO A 275 -14.75 -8.18 20.11
N ILE A 276 -14.28 -8.80 19.01
CA ILE A 276 -13.83 -8.08 17.82
C ILE A 276 -14.30 -8.81 16.57
N GLY A 277 -15.30 -8.24 15.88
CA GLY A 277 -15.85 -8.82 14.64
C GLY A 277 -14.81 -8.98 13.52
N PHE A 278 -13.84 -8.06 13.45
CA PHE A 278 -12.71 -8.13 12.53
C PHE A 278 -11.90 -9.43 12.67
N MET A 279 -11.63 -9.89 13.90
CA MET A 279 -10.89 -11.14 14.15
C MET A 279 -11.63 -12.36 13.61
N LEU A 280 -12.96 -12.33 13.60
CA LEU A 280 -13.76 -13.40 13.00
C LEU A 280 -13.56 -13.47 11.48
N THR A 281 -13.61 -12.33 10.80
CA THR A 281 -13.41 -12.31 9.33
C THR A 281 -12.00 -12.73 8.94
N GLN A 282 -11.00 -12.31 9.70
CA GLN A 282 -9.62 -12.77 9.52
C GLN A 282 -9.50 -14.28 9.76
N SER A 283 -10.09 -14.81 10.82
CA SER A 283 -10.02 -16.25 11.13
C SER A 283 -10.71 -17.10 10.06
N ILE A 284 -11.79 -16.62 9.45
CA ILE A 284 -12.47 -17.28 8.32
C ILE A 284 -11.53 -17.40 7.11
N TYR A 285 -10.75 -16.36 6.83
CA TYR A 285 -9.78 -16.38 5.74
C TYR A 285 -8.56 -17.25 6.05
N GLU A 286 -8.10 -17.28 7.29
CA GLU A 286 -6.82 -17.88 7.65
C GLU A 286 -6.93 -19.32 8.14
N SER A 287 -7.91 -19.62 9.01
CA SER A 287 -7.93 -20.88 9.78
C SER A 287 -8.18 -22.14 8.94
N PRO A 288 -9.07 -22.17 7.92
CA PRO A 288 -9.31 -23.39 7.15
C PRO A 288 -8.04 -23.96 6.51
N PHE A 289 -7.11 -23.11 6.10
CA PHE A 289 -5.82 -23.55 5.56
C PHE A 289 -5.02 -24.41 6.59
N TYR A 290 -5.03 -24.03 7.86
CA TYR A 290 -4.33 -24.80 8.90
C TYR A 290 -5.02 -26.13 9.21
N TRP A 291 -6.37 -26.18 9.11
CA TRP A 291 -7.09 -27.43 9.27
C TRP A 291 -6.78 -28.42 8.14
N MET A 292 -6.76 -27.94 6.91
CA MET A 292 -6.33 -28.74 5.74
C MET A 292 -4.88 -29.16 5.82
N GLY A 293 -4.01 -28.27 6.29
CA GLY A 293 -2.57 -28.53 6.50
C GLY A 293 -2.30 -29.59 7.58
N ALA A 294 -3.19 -29.78 8.54
CA ALA A 294 -3.12 -30.83 9.53
C ALA A 294 -3.54 -32.20 9.00
N ASP A 295 -4.29 -32.27 7.91
CA ASP A 295 -4.68 -33.51 7.24
C ASP A 295 -3.54 -34.00 6.33
N LYS A 296 -2.86 -35.07 6.77
CA LYS A 296 -1.71 -35.66 6.04
C LYS A 296 -2.05 -36.12 4.62
N ASN A 297 -3.32 -36.41 4.31
CA ASN A 297 -3.75 -36.85 2.99
C ASN A 297 -4.13 -35.67 2.07
N TYR A 298 -4.26 -34.47 2.62
CA TYR A 298 -4.74 -33.30 1.87
C TYR A 298 -3.77 -32.11 1.88
N CYS A 299 -2.83 -32.07 2.82
CA CYS A 299 -1.93 -30.93 3.05
C CYS A 299 -1.21 -30.47 1.76
N ASP A 300 -0.64 -31.38 0.97
CA ASP A 300 0.06 -31.02 -0.28
C ASP A 300 -0.89 -30.41 -1.30
N THR A 301 -2.13 -30.91 -1.39
CA THR A 301 -3.17 -30.34 -2.23
C THR A 301 -3.56 -28.94 -1.80
N ALA A 302 -3.78 -28.74 -0.50
CA ALA A 302 -4.10 -27.43 0.07
C ALA A 302 -2.98 -26.40 -0.18
N PHE A 303 -1.73 -26.79 -0.04
CA PHE A 303 -0.58 -25.93 -0.33
C PHE A 303 -0.53 -25.51 -1.80
N LYS A 304 -0.76 -26.46 -2.71
CA LYS A 304 -0.82 -26.19 -4.14
C LYS A 304 -1.96 -25.23 -4.49
N HIS A 305 -3.19 -25.53 -4.04
CA HIS A 305 -4.36 -24.68 -4.30
C HIS A 305 -4.19 -23.26 -3.78
N ARG A 306 -3.57 -23.10 -2.60
CA ARG A 306 -3.26 -21.78 -2.04
C ARG A 306 -2.34 -20.94 -2.95
N GLY A 307 -1.30 -21.55 -3.52
CA GLY A 307 -0.41 -20.89 -4.48
C GLY A 307 -1.18 -20.48 -5.74
N GLU A 308 -1.84 -21.42 -6.39
CA GLU A 308 -2.62 -21.21 -7.62
C GLU A 308 -3.71 -20.13 -7.45
N THR A 309 -4.39 -20.12 -6.29
CA THR A 309 -5.42 -19.11 -6.00
C THR A 309 -4.82 -17.73 -5.80
N THR A 310 -3.65 -17.62 -5.16
CA THR A 310 -2.97 -16.34 -4.99
C THR A 310 -2.58 -15.73 -6.35
N GLU A 311 -2.02 -16.54 -7.23
CA GLU A 311 -1.70 -16.14 -8.61
C GLU A 311 -2.95 -15.73 -9.39
N GLN A 312 -4.04 -16.49 -9.24
CA GLN A 312 -5.31 -16.19 -9.88
C GLN A 312 -5.91 -14.86 -9.41
N ILE A 313 -5.93 -14.59 -8.10
CA ILE A 313 -6.43 -13.33 -7.56
C ILE A 313 -5.54 -12.17 -8.01
N ALA A 314 -4.22 -12.32 -7.98
CA ALA A 314 -3.30 -11.29 -8.48
C ALA A 314 -3.52 -11.00 -9.97
N CYS A 315 -3.77 -12.03 -10.78
CA CYS A 315 -4.10 -11.90 -12.19
C CYS A 315 -5.40 -11.10 -12.38
N GLU A 316 -6.49 -11.47 -11.70
CA GLU A 316 -7.78 -10.78 -11.76
C GLU A 316 -7.67 -9.29 -11.35
N LEU A 317 -6.90 -8.98 -10.32
CA LEU A 317 -6.65 -7.61 -9.87
C LEU A 317 -5.92 -6.80 -10.95
N LEU A 318 -4.88 -7.37 -11.56
CA LEU A 318 -4.16 -6.71 -12.65
C LEU A 318 -4.99 -6.63 -13.94
N GLU A 319 -5.84 -7.62 -14.25
CA GLU A 319 -6.80 -7.52 -15.37
C GLU A 319 -7.75 -6.33 -15.22
N SER A 320 -8.13 -5.99 -13.99
CA SER A 320 -8.98 -4.81 -13.73
C SER A 320 -8.31 -3.47 -14.04
N VAL A 321 -6.97 -3.46 -14.10
CA VAL A 321 -6.14 -2.26 -14.39
C VAL A 321 -5.67 -2.26 -15.85
N PHE A 322 -5.12 -3.38 -16.33
CA PHE A 322 -4.43 -3.48 -17.62
C PHE A 322 -5.32 -3.97 -18.76
N GLY A 323 -6.51 -4.50 -18.44
CA GLY A 323 -7.35 -5.24 -19.39
C GLY A 323 -6.90 -6.69 -19.54
N ARG A 324 -7.85 -7.58 -19.69
CA ARG A 324 -7.64 -9.03 -19.72
C ARG A 324 -6.67 -9.48 -20.84
N GLU A 325 -6.68 -8.79 -21.95
CA GLU A 325 -5.82 -9.04 -23.11
C GLU A 325 -4.34 -8.73 -22.88
N ASN A 326 -4.01 -8.01 -21.82
CA ASN A 326 -2.66 -7.56 -21.48
C ASN A 326 -2.10 -8.21 -20.20
N VAL A 327 -2.82 -9.18 -19.62
CA VAL A 327 -2.41 -9.88 -18.40
C VAL A 327 -2.36 -11.38 -18.65
N TYR A 328 -1.27 -12.00 -18.25
CA TYR A 328 -0.98 -13.41 -18.52
C TYR A 328 -0.50 -14.10 -17.24
N ARG A 329 -1.01 -15.30 -16.97
CA ARG A 329 -0.59 -16.13 -15.84
C ARG A 329 0.32 -17.26 -16.32
N ASN A 330 1.20 -17.72 -15.42
CA ASN A 330 2.10 -18.86 -15.64
C ASN A 330 2.90 -18.76 -16.96
N VAL A 331 3.50 -17.60 -17.21
CA VAL A 331 4.27 -17.35 -18.43
C VAL A 331 5.64 -17.99 -18.34
N LYS A 332 5.93 -18.93 -19.23
CA LYS A 332 7.25 -19.53 -19.35
C LYS A 332 8.13 -18.73 -20.32
N VAL A 333 9.34 -18.41 -19.88
CA VAL A 333 10.35 -17.76 -20.71
C VAL A 333 11.32 -18.82 -21.20
N LEU A 334 11.40 -19.02 -22.51
CA LEU A 334 12.21 -20.07 -23.13
C LEU A 334 13.32 -19.46 -23.97
N LYS A 335 14.53 -20.00 -23.84
CA LYS A 335 15.64 -19.78 -24.77
C LYS A 335 15.58 -20.81 -25.89
N ASN A 336 15.74 -20.35 -27.13
CA ASN A 336 15.78 -21.26 -28.29
C ASN A 336 14.61 -22.24 -28.40
N LYS A 337 13.39 -21.87 -27.92
CA LYS A 337 12.16 -22.68 -27.90
C LYS A 337 12.21 -23.98 -27.07
N LYS A 338 13.28 -24.26 -26.35
CA LYS A 338 13.47 -25.55 -25.67
C LYS A 338 13.91 -25.44 -24.22
N GLU A 339 14.75 -24.49 -23.91
CA GLU A 339 15.35 -24.34 -22.58
C GLU A 339 14.54 -23.35 -21.74
N LEU A 340 13.98 -23.84 -20.62
CA LEU A 340 13.30 -22.98 -19.66
C LEU A 340 14.34 -22.09 -18.96
N VAL A 341 14.20 -20.78 -19.11
CA VAL A 341 15.03 -19.79 -18.43
C VAL A 341 14.43 -19.46 -17.07
N THR A 342 13.12 -19.17 -17.03
CA THR A 342 12.35 -18.84 -15.84
C THR A 342 10.86 -18.92 -16.12
N ASP A 343 10.05 -18.82 -15.07
CA ASP A 343 8.60 -18.69 -15.12
C ASP A 343 8.13 -17.43 -14.37
N ILE A 344 7.08 -16.82 -14.87
CA ILE A 344 6.46 -15.61 -14.32
C ILE A 344 5.06 -15.98 -13.86
N ASP A 345 4.78 -15.81 -12.56
CA ASP A 345 3.49 -16.17 -11.99
C ASP A 345 2.37 -15.32 -12.60
N VAL A 346 2.53 -13.97 -12.65
CA VAL A 346 1.64 -13.07 -13.40
C VAL A 346 2.46 -11.99 -14.11
N LEU A 347 2.16 -11.79 -15.39
CA LEU A 347 2.76 -10.78 -16.26
C LEU A 347 1.68 -9.83 -16.75
N ALA A 348 1.81 -8.52 -16.48
CA ALA A 348 0.95 -7.48 -17.06
C ALA A 348 1.79 -6.51 -17.91
N ILE A 349 1.23 -6.05 -19.05
CA ILE A 349 1.97 -5.26 -20.05
C ILE A 349 1.16 -4.03 -20.43
N ALA A 350 1.82 -2.86 -20.50
CA ALA A 350 1.28 -1.67 -21.14
C ALA A 350 2.39 -0.88 -21.85
N GLY A 351 2.22 -0.67 -23.15
CA GLY A 351 3.26 -0.11 -24.01
C GLY A 351 4.53 -0.97 -23.94
N ASN A 352 5.67 -0.34 -23.73
CA ASN A 352 6.98 -0.99 -23.61
C ASN A 352 7.39 -1.31 -22.16
N LYS A 353 6.44 -1.33 -21.20
CA LYS A 353 6.69 -1.64 -19.79
C LYS A 353 5.91 -2.88 -19.36
N ALA A 354 6.48 -3.62 -18.42
CA ALA A 354 5.85 -4.79 -17.83
C ALA A 354 5.80 -4.72 -16.30
N VAL A 355 4.86 -5.44 -15.73
CA VAL A 355 4.79 -5.77 -14.30
C VAL A 355 4.96 -7.27 -14.16
N ILE A 356 5.93 -7.69 -13.37
CA ILE A 356 6.20 -9.07 -13.03
C ILE A 356 5.77 -9.29 -11.60
N VAL A 357 4.77 -10.13 -11.37
CA VAL A 357 4.36 -10.56 -10.04
C VAL A 357 4.95 -11.93 -9.76
N GLN A 358 5.54 -12.07 -8.58
CA GLN A 358 5.95 -13.34 -8.00
C GLN A 358 5.23 -13.54 -6.67
N ALA A 359 4.44 -14.60 -6.58
CA ALA A 359 3.58 -14.89 -5.45
C ALA A 359 4.23 -15.90 -4.48
N LYS A 360 4.13 -15.64 -3.18
CA LYS A 360 4.57 -16.57 -2.14
C LYS A 360 3.52 -16.69 -1.04
N SER A 361 3.37 -17.88 -0.51
CA SER A 361 2.36 -18.17 0.52
C SER A 361 2.96 -18.34 1.93
N LYS A 362 4.07 -17.65 2.20
CA LYS A 362 4.77 -17.70 3.49
C LYS A 362 4.23 -16.64 4.45
N LYS A 363 4.00 -17.04 5.71
CA LYS A 363 3.70 -16.16 6.85
C LYS A 363 4.86 -16.12 7.84
N LEU A 364 4.83 -15.13 8.73
CA LEU A 364 5.70 -15.10 9.90
C LEU A 364 5.38 -16.27 10.84
N THR A 365 6.42 -16.99 11.26
CA THR A 365 6.30 -18.01 12.30
C THR A 365 6.10 -17.36 13.66
N GLU A 366 5.63 -18.13 14.65
CA GLU A 366 5.49 -17.64 16.02
C GLU A 366 6.83 -17.18 16.60
N LEU A 367 7.92 -17.90 16.35
CA LEU A 367 9.25 -17.50 16.80
C LEU A 367 9.67 -16.14 16.20
N SER A 368 9.36 -15.91 14.92
CA SER A 368 9.60 -14.60 14.28
C SER A 368 8.80 -13.49 14.97
N ARG A 369 7.53 -13.74 15.29
CA ARG A 369 6.68 -12.77 16.00
C ARG A 369 7.18 -12.49 17.42
N ARG A 370 7.80 -13.47 18.07
CA ARG A 370 8.45 -13.34 19.38
C ARG A 370 9.84 -12.66 19.31
N GLY A 371 10.31 -12.27 18.13
CA GLY A 371 11.56 -11.54 17.94
C GLY A 371 12.80 -12.44 17.74
N ASP A 372 12.65 -13.69 17.33
CA ASP A 372 13.80 -14.51 16.92
C ASP A 372 14.35 -14.02 15.59
N GLU A 373 15.53 -13.39 15.59
CA GLU A 373 16.15 -12.78 14.42
C GLU A 373 16.45 -13.76 13.28
N GLU A 374 16.89 -14.97 13.60
CA GLU A 374 17.21 -15.97 12.59
C GLU A 374 15.94 -16.44 11.89
N LYS A 375 14.85 -16.59 12.63
CA LYS A 375 13.54 -16.91 12.06
C LYS A 375 12.96 -15.76 11.25
N LEU A 376 13.07 -14.52 11.72
CA LEU A 376 12.68 -13.33 10.97
C LEU A 376 13.38 -13.26 9.62
N LYS A 377 14.71 -13.40 9.59
CA LYS A 377 15.51 -13.42 8.35
C LYS A 377 15.15 -14.61 7.46
N SER A 378 14.88 -15.77 8.05
CA SER A 378 14.46 -16.98 7.32
C SER A 378 13.06 -16.81 6.71
N ASP A 379 12.09 -16.32 7.47
CA ASP A 379 10.72 -16.10 6.99
C ASP A 379 10.69 -15.02 5.90
N PHE A 380 11.42 -13.92 6.07
CA PHE A 380 11.58 -12.89 5.05
C PHE A 380 12.21 -13.44 3.76
N LYS A 381 13.24 -14.27 3.89
CA LYS A 381 13.87 -14.91 2.74
C LYS A 381 12.88 -15.75 1.93
N GLU A 382 12.04 -16.53 2.61
CA GLU A 382 11.04 -17.38 1.94
C GLU A 382 9.87 -16.57 1.37
N ALA A 383 9.46 -15.49 2.02
CA ALA A 383 8.32 -14.67 1.60
C ALA A 383 8.69 -13.67 0.49
N VAL A 384 9.85 -13.00 0.61
CA VAL A 384 10.20 -11.86 -0.23
C VAL A 384 11.48 -12.08 -1.05
N GLN A 385 12.60 -12.47 -0.40
CA GLN A 385 13.89 -12.55 -1.11
C GLN A 385 13.84 -13.53 -2.29
N LYS A 386 13.27 -14.73 -2.11
CA LYS A 386 13.14 -15.71 -3.20
C LYS A 386 12.25 -15.21 -4.34
N ALA A 387 11.15 -14.53 -4.02
CA ALA A 387 10.29 -13.92 -5.03
C ALA A 387 11.03 -12.82 -5.80
N TYR A 388 11.79 -12.01 -5.10
CA TYR A 388 12.61 -10.96 -5.70
C TYR A 388 13.72 -11.52 -6.60
N ASP A 389 14.46 -12.51 -6.13
CA ASP A 389 15.54 -13.15 -6.93
C ASP A 389 14.98 -13.77 -8.23
N GLN A 390 13.82 -14.43 -8.13
CA GLN A 390 13.07 -14.94 -9.28
C GLN A 390 12.60 -13.81 -10.18
N GLY A 391 12.04 -12.73 -9.60
CA GLY A 391 11.61 -11.53 -10.34
C GLY A 391 12.75 -10.84 -11.10
N LEU A 392 13.96 -10.79 -10.54
CA LEU A 392 15.15 -10.27 -11.24
C LEU A 392 15.53 -11.14 -12.45
N ALA A 393 15.47 -12.46 -12.30
CA ALA A 393 15.71 -13.39 -13.43
C ALA A 393 14.64 -13.18 -14.52
N CYS A 394 13.37 -13.07 -14.13
CA CYS A 394 12.25 -12.79 -15.04
C CYS A 394 12.45 -11.44 -15.76
N ARG A 395 12.81 -10.39 -15.01
CA ARG A 395 13.06 -9.05 -15.55
C ARG A 395 14.16 -9.07 -16.61
N SER A 396 15.27 -9.75 -16.33
CA SER A 396 16.37 -9.88 -17.28
C SER A 396 15.96 -10.68 -18.52
N ALA A 397 15.18 -11.74 -18.32
CA ALA A 397 14.76 -12.63 -19.39
C ALA A 397 13.72 -11.99 -20.33
N ILE A 398 12.78 -11.16 -19.82
CA ILE A 398 11.74 -10.52 -20.65
C ILE A 398 12.29 -9.37 -21.50
N VAL A 399 13.36 -8.71 -21.05
CA VAL A 399 14.03 -7.64 -21.80
C VAL A 399 14.94 -8.21 -22.91
N ASP A 400 15.37 -9.45 -22.78
CA ASP A 400 16.16 -10.14 -23.82
C ASP A 400 15.25 -10.63 -24.95
N THR A 401 15.27 -9.93 -26.06
CA THR A 401 14.48 -10.23 -27.26
C THR A 401 14.77 -11.56 -27.94
N SER A 402 15.86 -12.24 -27.56
CA SER A 402 16.17 -13.61 -28.05
C SER A 402 15.29 -14.67 -27.35
N ASN A 403 14.66 -14.35 -26.25
CA ASN A 403 13.79 -15.25 -25.52
C ASN A 403 12.35 -15.22 -26.07
N ILE A 404 11.65 -16.32 -25.87
CA ILE A 404 10.27 -16.51 -26.29
C ILE A 404 9.40 -16.69 -25.07
N LEU A 405 8.28 -15.96 -25.03
CA LEU A 405 7.29 -16.04 -23.96
C LEU A 405 6.19 -17.01 -24.38
N ILE A 406 5.88 -17.98 -23.53
CA ILE A 406 4.83 -18.96 -23.73
C ILE A 406 3.78 -18.79 -22.65
N ALA A 407 2.55 -18.53 -23.04
CA ALA A 407 1.41 -18.45 -22.13
C ALA A 407 1.02 -19.83 -21.55
N GLU A 408 0.18 -19.83 -20.52
CA GLU A 408 -0.32 -21.04 -19.84
C GLU A 408 -1.00 -22.04 -20.83
N ASP A 409 -1.67 -21.53 -21.87
CA ASP A 409 -2.29 -22.35 -22.93
C ASP A 409 -1.28 -22.94 -23.96
N GLY A 410 0.00 -22.71 -23.76
CA GLY A 410 1.08 -23.20 -24.60
C GLY A 410 1.35 -22.37 -25.86
N LYS A 411 0.65 -21.24 -26.06
CA LYS A 411 0.86 -20.36 -27.20
C LYS A 411 1.97 -19.34 -26.96
N GLU A 412 2.68 -19.00 -28.01
CA GLU A 412 3.68 -17.93 -28.01
C GLU A 412 2.97 -16.57 -27.87
N LEU A 413 3.39 -15.78 -26.88
CA LEU A 413 2.93 -14.40 -26.70
C LEU A 413 3.68 -13.49 -27.68
N LYS A 414 2.92 -12.94 -28.63
CA LYS A 414 3.46 -11.93 -29.55
C LYS A 414 3.23 -10.56 -28.95
N LEU A 415 4.28 -9.97 -28.40
CA LEU A 415 4.23 -8.62 -27.87
C LEU A 415 4.15 -7.60 -29.01
N SER A 416 3.29 -6.58 -28.85
CA SER A 416 3.15 -5.50 -29.82
C SER A 416 4.35 -4.54 -29.81
N GLU A 417 5.05 -4.46 -28.68
CA GLU A 417 6.23 -3.62 -28.49
C GLU A 417 7.32 -4.38 -27.74
N PHE A 418 8.56 -3.95 -27.93
CA PHE A 418 9.69 -4.43 -27.15
C PHE A 418 9.62 -3.91 -25.70
N ILE A 419 9.75 -4.79 -24.71
CA ILE A 419 9.78 -4.42 -23.30
C ILE A 419 11.17 -3.90 -22.93
N ASP A 420 11.28 -2.64 -22.60
CA ASP A 420 12.55 -2.00 -22.18
C ASP A 420 12.73 -1.97 -20.65
N ASN A 421 11.66 -2.10 -19.88
CA ASN A 421 11.72 -2.17 -18.43
C ASN A 421 10.56 -2.98 -17.85
N ALA A 422 10.84 -3.69 -16.75
CA ALA A 422 9.84 -4.41 -15.97
C ALA A 422 9.98 -4.11 -14.47
N TYR A 423 8.85 -3.95 -13.78
CA TYR A 423 8.75 -3.73 -12.35
C TYR A 423 8.41 -5.05 -11.65
N ILE A 424 9.00 -5.28 -10.48
CA ILE A 424 8.83 -6.51 -9.71
C ILE A 424 7.91 -6.24 -8.54
N ILE A 425 6.84 -7.04 -8.41
CA ILE A 425 5.98 -7.08 -7.25
C ILE A 425 6.09 -8.46 -6.60
N CYS A 426 6.51 -8.50 -5.35
CA CYS A 426 6.50 -9.70 -4.51
C CYS A 426 5.18 -9.70 -3.72
N VAL A 427 4.26 -10.64 -4.02
CA VAL A 427 2.94 -10.71 -3.40
C VAL A 427 2.89 -11.85 -2.40
N THR A 428 2.41 -11.57 -1.17
CA THR A 428 2.09 -12.61 -0.20
C THR A 428 0.60 -12.94 -0.22
N SER A 429 0.24 -14.23 -0.13
CA SER A 429 -1.15 -14.69 -0.12
C SER A 429 -1.94 -14.21 1.10
N ASP A 430 -1.24 -14.05 2.20
CA ASP A 430 -1.79 -13.60 3.46
C ASP A 430 -1.09 -12.33 3.89
N HIS A 431 -1.68 -11.65 4.86
CA HIS A 431 -1.03 -10.50 5.45
C HIS A 431 0.32 -10.89 6.05
N TYR A 432 1.35 -10.11 5.73
CA TYR A 432 2.69 -10.24 6.26
C TYR A 432 3.04 -8.94 6.99
N PRO A 433 2.92 -8.90 8.34
CA PRO A 433 3.09 -7.68 9.13
C PRO A 433 4.43 -7.00 8.89
N ALA A 434 4.41 -5.68 8.77
CA ALA A 434 5.59 -4.84 8.60
C ALA A 434 6.46 -5.20 7.37
N ILE A 435 5.87 -5.81 6.32
CA ILE A 435 6.63 -6.25 5.12
C ILE A 435 7.40 -5.11 4.47
N THR A 436 6.79 -3.93 4.35
CA THR A 436 7.43 -2.74 3.76
C THR A 436 8.67 -2.31 4.54
N HIS A 437 8.58 -2.30 5.87
CA HIS A 437 9.71 -2.01 6.74
C HIS A 437 10.79 -3.11 6.68
N GLN A 438 10.39 -4.39 6.64
CA GLN A 438 11.32 -5.51 6.54
C GLN A 438 12.10 -5.52 5.22
N VAL A 439 11.52 -5.04 4.11
CA VAL A 439 12.24 -4.86 2.83
C VAL A 439 13.40 -3.90 3.00
N ASP A 440 13.21 -2.79 3.69
CA ASP A 440 14.28 -1.82 3.95
C ASP A 440 15.44 -2.42 4.76
N ILE A 441 15.14 -3.34 5.67
CA ILE A 441 16.09 -3.89 6.64
C ILE A 441 16.77 -5.17 6.13
N TYR A 442 16.01 -6.10 5.55
CA TYR A 442 16.50 -7.46 5.28
C TYR A 442 16.77 -7.76 3.81
N LEU A 443 16.31 -6.90 2.86
CA LEU A 443 16.48 -7.16 1.45
C LEU A 443 17.96 -7.15 1.05
N LYS A 444 18.41 -8.23 0.43
CA LYS A 444 19.73 -8.34 -0.17
C LYS A 444 19.63 -8.10 -1.66
N LYS A 445 20.25 -7.03 -2.17
CA LYS A 445 20.29 -6.68 -3.58
C LYS A 445 21.65 -6.07 -3.96
N LYS A 446 21.98 -6.09 -5.24
CA LYS A 446 23.12 -5.34 -5.76
C LYS A 446 22.72 -3.86 -5.92
N PRO A 447 23.70 -2.94 -5.90
CA PRO A 447 23.41 -1.50 -6.06
C PRO A 447 22.63 -1.16 -7.34
N GLU A 448 22.94 -1.85 -8.44
CA GLU A 448 22.33 -1.67 -9.76
C GLU A 448 20.93 -2.30 -9.89
N ASP A 449 20.56 -3.22 -9.01
CA ASP A 449 19.27 -3.90 -9.07
C ASP A 449 18.15 -2.98 -8.52
N PRO A 450 16.96 -2.97 -9.15
CA PRO A 450 15.84 -2.17 -8.66
C PRO A 450 15.26 -2.77 -7.38
N TYR A 451 14.66 -1.93 -6.54
CA TYR A 451 13.86 -2.42 -5.44
C TYR A 451 12.57 -3.10 -5.95
N PRO A 452 12.13 -4.20 -5.32
CA PRO A 452 10.78 -4.71 -5.54
C PRO A 452 9.77 -3.88 -4.75
N LEU A 453 8.49 -3.99 -5.13
CA LEU A 453 7.41 -3.73 -4.21
C LEU A 453 7.03 -5.05 -3.54
N ALA A 454 7.01 -5.09 -2.21
CA ALA A 454 6.55 -6.26 -1.47
C ALA A 454 5.27 -5.88 -0.72
N MET A 455 4.20 -6.63 -0.96
CA MET A 455 2.88 -6.33 -0.42
C MET A 455 2.02 -7.59 -0.32
N SER A 456 0.96 -7.53 0.48
CA SER A 456 -0.05 -8.58 0.53
C SER A 456 -0.98 -8.51 -0.69
N ILE A 457 -1.73 -9.59 -0.93
CA ILE A 457 -2.78 -9.60 -1.96
C ILE A 457 -3.87 -8.56 -1.68
N PHE A 458 -4.10 -8.22 -0.41
CA PHE A 458 -5.05 -7.20 0.02
C PHE A 458 -4.58 -5.79 -0.32
N ASP A 459 -3.29 -5.51 -0.12
CA ASP A 459 -2.69 -4.24 -0.53
C ASP A 459 -2.76 -4.07 -2.05
N LEU A 460 -2.52 -5.14 -2.81
CA LEU A 460 -2.61 -5.12 -4.26
C LEU A 460 -4.04 -4.79 -4.74
N ASP A 461 -5.09 -5.32 -4.06
CA ASP A 461 -6.50 -4.94 -4.34
C ASP A 461 -6.72 -3.44 -4.16
N ILE A 462 -6.18 -2.85 -3.09
CA ILE A 462 -6.33 -1.42 -2.82
C ILE A 462 -5.57 -0.59 -3.86
N VAL A 463 -4.33 -0.96 -4.18
CA VAL A 463 -3.53 -0.28 -5.22
C VAL A 463 -4.22 -0.34 -6.58
N ALA A 464 -4.73 -1.51 -6.99
CA ALA A 464 -5.45 -1.71 -8.24
C ALA A 464 -6.78 -0.93 -8.27
N PHE A 465 -7.46 -0.82 -7.12
CA PHE A 465 -8.69 -0.04 -7.01
C PHE A 465 -8.50 1.46 -7.26
N TYR A 466 -7.42 2.05 -6.73
CA TYR A 466 -7.15 3.48 -6.90
C TYR A 466 -6.46 3.81 -8.22
N LEU A 467 -5.61 2.92 -8.73
CA LEU A 467 -4.80 3.13 -9.92
C LEU A 467 -5.32 2.30 -11.10
N LYS A 468 -6.56 2.57 -11.53
CA LYS A 468 -7.26 1.83 -12.61
C LYS A 468 -6.69 2.06 -14.01
N ASN A 469 -5.86 3.09 -14.20
CA ASN A 469 -5.21 3.34 -15.48
C ASN A 469 -3.83 2.65 -15.48
N PRO A 470 -3.50 1.82 -16.48
CA PRO A 470 -2.23 1.08 -16.51
C PRO A 470 -1.00 1.99 -16.41
N PHE A 471 -1.03 3.20 -17.00
CA PHE A 471 0.10 4.11 -16.96
C PHE A 471 0.22 4.83 -15.61
N GLU A 472 -0.88 5.10 -14.92
CA GLU A 472 -0.85 5.60 -13.53
C GLU A 472 -0.31 4.54 -12.58
N PHE A 473 -0.73 3.29 -12.76
CA PHE A 473 -0.22 2.15 -12.01
C PHE A 473 1.30 1.98 -12.23
N LEU A 474 1.74 1.93 -13.47
CA LEU A 474 3.16 1.85 -13.82
C LEU A 474 3.97 3.06 -13.32
N TYR A 475 3.37 4.25 -13.34
CA TYR A 475 4.01 5.45 -12.79
C TYR A 475 4.18 5.36 -11.28
N TYR A 476 3.19 4.82 -10.57
CA TYR A 476 3.33 4.53 -9.15
C TYR A 476 4.49 3.58 -8.89
N LEU A 477 4.57 2.45 -9.60
CA LEU A 477 5.67 1.51 -9.48
C LEU A 477 7.04 2.18 -9.74
N ARG A 478 7.10 3.02 -10.79
CA ARG A 478 8.31 3.79 -11.10
C ARG A 478 8.73 4.70 -9.95
N GLN A 479 7.78 5.41 -9.34
CA GLN A 479 8.07 6.31 -8.22
C GLN A 479 8.51 5.53 -6.97
N ARG A 480 7.87 4.40 -6.69
CA ARG A 480 8.25 3.51 -5.59
C ARG A 480 9.68 2.98 -5.74
N VAL A 481 10.07 2.56 -6.94
CA VAL A 481 11.43 2.08 -7.22
C VAL A 481 12.43 3.25 -7.19
N ARG A 482 12.09 4.38 -7.81
CA ARG A 482 12.99 5.55 -7.93
C ARG A 482 13.34 6.15 -6.57
N TRP A 483 12.38 6.18 -5.64
CA TRP A 483 12.48 6.88 -4.37
C TRP A 483 12.46 5.94 -3.15
N SER A 484 12.78 4.66 -3.35
CA SER A 484 12.80 3.66 -2.27
C SER A 484 13.77 4.00 -1.14
N ASP A 485 14.90 4.63 -1.44
CA ASP A 485 15.86 5.07 -0.42
C ASP A 485 15.46 6.38 0.27
N TYR A 486 14.60 7.17 -0.39
CA TYR A 486 14.15 8.46 0.13
C TYR A 486 12.92 8.33 1.03
N PHE A 487 11.85 7.65 0.56
CA PHE A 487 10.62 7.47 1.34
C PHE A 487 10.69 6.21 2.19
N LYS A 488 10.50 6.38 3.48
CA LYS A 488 10.36 5.29 4.46
C LYS A 488 8.95 5.31 5.02
N ALA A 489 8.32 4.15 5.14
CA ALA A 489 6.96 4.00 5.65
C ALA A 489 6.79 2.67 6.36
N SER A 490 5.85 2.63 7.30
CA SER A 490 5.43 1.42 8.00
C SER A 490 4.60 0.49 7.10
N SER A 491 3.84 1.06 6.15
CA SER A 491 2.90 0.32 5.29
C SER A 491 2.92 0.83 3.84
N GLU A 492 2.51 -0.03 2.90
CA GLU A 492 2.30 0.35 1.50
C GLU A 492 1.17 1.38 1.37
N MET A 493 0.18 1.35 2.28
CA MET A 493 -0.93 2.30 2.28
C MET A 493 -0.50 3.74 2.55
N ALA A 494 0.50 3.95 3.41
CA ALA A 494 1.08 5.27 3.63
C ALA A 494 1.77 5.81 2.35
N LEU A 495 2.46 4.95 1.61
CA LEU A 495 3.09 5.29 0.33
C LEU A 495 2.05 5.57 -0.76
N LEU A 496 1.02 4.74 -0.87
CA LEU A 496 -0.09 4.96 -1.80
C LEU A 496 -0.84 6.25 -1.49
N GLY A 497 -1.18 6.51 -0.22
CA GLY A 497 -1.86 7.73 0.21
C GLY A 497 -1.04 9.00 -0.11
N ASN A 498 0.27 8.97 0.13
CA ASN A 498 1.17 10.05 -0.29
C ASN A 498 1.19 10.19 -1.82
N HIS A 499 1.26 9.07 -2.56
CA HIS A 499 1.24 9.09 -4.01
C HIS A 499 -0.04 9.71 -4.57
N LEU A 500 -1.20 9.31 -4.08
CA LEU A 500 -2.49 9.87 -4.50
C LEU A 500 -2.58 11.37 -4.23
N ARG A 501 -1.92 11.85 -3.18
CA ARG A 501 -1.94 13.26 -2.78
C ARG A 501 -0.80 14.09 -3.35
N ARG A 502 0.43 13.52 -3.45
CA ARG A 502 1.68 14.23 -3.80
C ARG A 502 2.53 13.55 -4.85
N LYS A 503 2.08 12.44 -5.46
CA LYS A 503 2.80 11.67 -6.47
C LYS A 503 4.18 11.15 -6.02
N LEU A 504 4.42 11.00 -4.71
CA LEU A 504 5.73 10.64 -4.14
C LEU A 504 6.85 11.57 -4.65
N TYR A 505 6.63 12.89 -4.64
CA TYR A 505 7.69 13.85 -4.95
C TYR A 505 8.51 14.14 -3.69
N PRO A 506 9.85 13.95 -3.75
CA PRO A 506 10.72 14.28 -2.63
C PRO A 506 10.71 15.79 -2.34
N SER A 507 10.80 16.15 -1.06
CA SER A 507 11.07 17.51 -0.65
C SER A 507 12.51 17.88 -0.99
N PRO A 508 12.77 19.07 -1.61
CA PRO A 508 14.14 19.51 -1.89
C PRO A 508 14.98 19.80 -0.63
N GLU A 509 14.34 19.87 0.53
CA GLU A 509 14.93 20.28 1.80
C GLU A 509 15.34 19.08 2.69
N ALA A 510 14.98 17.87 2.29
CA ALA A 510 15.25 16.65 3.06
C ALA A 510 16.02 15.61 2.23
N ASP A 511 16.90 14.87 2.89
CA ASP A 511 17.59 13.73 2.28
C ASP A 511 16.77 12.44 2.35
N ARG A 512 15.89 12.32 3.36
CA ARG A 512 14.95 11.23 3.59
C ARG A 512 13.66 11.76 4.22
N GLU A 513 12.54 11.10 3.93
CA GLU A 513 11.24 11.43 4.51
C GLU A 513 10.58 10.15 5.07
N MET A 514 10.31 10.17 6.38
CA MET A 514 9.44 9.16 7.01
C MET A 514 8.00 9.59 6.81
N LEU A 515 7.23 8.80 6.08
CA LEU A 515 5.82 9.08 5.86
C LEU A 515 5.02 8.78 7.11
N ALA A 516 4.20 9.74 7.51
CA ALA A 516 3.31 9.60 8.64
C ALA A 516 2.12 8.70 8.30
N GLU A 517 1.60 8.00 9.30
CA GLU A 517 0.39 7.14 9.20
C GLU A 517 -0.86 7.89 8.75
N GLU A 518 -0.89 9.21 8.85
CA GLU A 518 -1.97 10.06 8.33
C GLU A 518 -2.27 9.81 6.83
N PHE A 519 -1.25 9.39 6.06
CA PHE A 519 -1.46 9.02 4.66
C PHE A 519 -2.18 7.67 4.52
N ALA A 520 -1.92 6.69 5.38
CA ALA A 520 -2.65 5.44 5.43
C ALA A 520 -4.10 5.66 5.87
N GLN A 521 -4.31 6.50 6.89
CA GLN A 521 -5.65 6.87 7.38
C GLN A 521 -6.54 7.48 6.29
N LEU A 522 -5.95 8.18 5.30
CA LEU A 522 -6.71 8.66 4.14
C LEU A 522 -7.27 7.49 3.30
N ILE A 523 -6.52 6.40 3.17
CA ILE A 523 -6.99 5.19 2.49
C ILE A 523 -8.06 4.50 3.34
N ASP A 524 -7.84 4.38 4.64
CA ASP A 524 -8.77 3.75 5.59
C ASP A 524 -10.14 4.43 5.59
N ALA A 525 -10.17 5.76 5.54
CA ALA A 525 -11.41 6.51 5.46
C ALA A 525 -12.12 6.39 4.10
N ASN A 526 -11.34 6.22 3.01
CA ASN A 526 -11.85 6.27 1.64
C ASN A 526 -12.24 4.91 1.07
N PHE A 527 -11.37 3.91 1.18
CA PHE A 527 -11.54 2.65 0.48
C PHE A 527 -12.82 1.91 0.87
N PRO A 528 -13.13 1.71 2.18
CA PRO A 528 -14.39 1.09 2.58
C PRO A 528 -15.61 1.88 2.13
N ALA A 529 -15.57 3.21 2.20
CA ALA A 529 -16.67 4.07 1.75
C ALA A 529 -16.89 4.01 0.23
N MET A 530 -15.83 3.93 -0.55
CA MET A 530 -15.91 3.78 -2.00
C MET A 530 -16.38 2.37 -2.43
N LYS A 531 -16.08 1.36 -1.63
CA LYS A 531 -16.59 -0.02 -1.82
C LYS A 531 -18.04 -0.19 -1.29
N GLY A 532 -18.62 0.82 -0.63
CA GLY A 532 -20.01 0.81 -0.15
C GLY A 532 -20.19 0.18 1.25
N HIS A 533 -19.10 -0.03 1.98
CA HIS A 533 -19.13 -0.60 3.33
C HIS A 533 -19.28 0.46 4.43
N HIS A 534 -19.00 1.73 4.13
CA HIS A 534 -19.19 2.87 5.03
C HIS A 534 -19.87 4.03 4.31
N PRO A 535 -20.53 4.95 5.03
CA PRO A 535 -21.04 6.20 4.48
C PRO A 535 -19.90 7.04 3.88
N LYS A 536 -20.17 7.73 2.77
CA LYS A 536 -19.22 8.67 2.19
C LYS A 536 -19.16 9.93 3.06
N THR A 537 -17.96 10.27 3.51
CA THR A 537 -17.68 11.48 4.30
C THR A 537 -16.94 12.52 3.46
N SER A 538 -16.77 13.74 3.99
CA SER A 538 -15.95 14.79 3.35
C SER A 538 -14.47 14.40 3.19
N ALA A 539 -13.98 13.41 3.92
CA ALA A 539 -12.63 12.88 3.78
C ALA A 539 -12.44 12.14 2.44
N VAL A 540 -13.51 11.50 1.92
CA VAL A 540 -13.51 10.81 0.61
C VAL A 540 -13.22 11.79 -0.52
N GLU A 541 -13.76 13.02 -0.46
CA GLU A 541 -13.54 14.04 -1.47
C GLU A 541 -12.12 14.63 -1.46
N LYS A 542 -11.47 14.67 -0.28
CA LYS A 542 -10.15 15.28 -0.11
C LYS A 542 -9.00 14.49 -0.72
N LEU A 543 -9.16 13.18 -0.94
CA LEU A 543 -8.11 12.33 -1.49
C LEU A 543 -7.77 12.68 -2.95
N HIS A 544 -8.75 13.13 -3.73
CA HIS A 544 -8.62 13.34 -5.18
C HIS A 544 -8.55 14.81 -5.63
N THR A 545 -8.65 15.78 -4.74
CA THR A 545 -8.99 17.19 -5.11
C THR A 545 -7.86 18.02 -5.70
N LYS A 546 -6.58 17.62 -5.62
CA LYS A 546 -5.48 18.50 -6.06
C LYS A 546 -4.96 18.27 -7.49
N TRP A 547 -5.37 17.20 -8.19
CA TRP A 547 -4.68 16.78 -9.42
C TRP A 547 -5.59 16.62 -10.64
N LYS A 548 -6.84 17.08 -10.61
CA LYS A 548 -7.77 16.99 -11.75
C LYS A 548 -7.70 18.23 -12.62
N ASN A 549 -6.86 18.18 -13.65
CA ASN A 549 -6.97 19.03 -14.80
C ASN A 549 -7.47 18.17 -15.98
N ASP A 550 -8.73 18.31 -16.37
CA ASP A 550 -9.36 17.49 -17.41
C ASP A 550 -8.62 17.59 -18.75
N LYS A 551 -8.12 18.76 -19.11
CA LYS A 551 -7.33 18.97 -20.34
C LYS A 551 -5.94 18.30 -20.26
N PHE A 552 -5.36 18.23 -19.06
CA PHE A 552 -4.13 17.49 -18.89
C PHE A 552 -4.36 15.99 -19.05
N GLN A 553 -5.48 15.48 -18.57
CA GLN A 553 -5.87 14.08 -18.81
C GLN A 553 -6.14 13.83 -20.29
N GLU A 554 -6.82 14.75 -20.97
CA GLU A 554 -7.00 14.70 -22.41
C GLU A 554 -5.65 14.65 -23.16
N LEU A 555 -4.68 15.47 -22.75
CA LEU A 555 -3.32 15.44 -23.30
C LEU A 555 -2.67 14.05 -23.12
N VAL A 556 -2.75 13.48 -21.93
CA VAL A 556 -2.19 12.14 -21.64
C VAL A 556 -2.85 11.08 -22.52
N GLU A 557 -4.18 11.11 -22.67
CA GLU A 557 -4.90 10.16 -23.54
C GLU A 557 -4.56 10.34 -25.03
N GLN A 558 -4.31 11.56 -25.48
CA GLN A 558 -3.85 11.80 -26.86
C GLN A 558 -2.42 11.28 -27.06
N VAL A 559 -1.53 11.49 -26.10
CA VAL A 559 -0.17 10.91 -26.13
C VAL A 559 -0.22 9.38 -26.17
N LYS A 560 -1.06 8.76 -25.36
CA LYS A 560 -1.29 7.32 -25.34
C LYS A 560 -1.80 6.79 -26.69
N SER A 561 -2.74 7.52 -27.29
CA SER A 561 -3.37 7.16 -28.57
C SER A 561 -2.45 7.28 -29.76
N SER A 562 -1.38 8.10 -29.67
CA SER A 562 -0.41 8.28 -30.75
C SER A 562 0.40 7.01 -31.05
N ARG A 563 0.62 6.14 -30.03
CA ARG A 563 1.47 4.94 -30.11
C ARG A 563 2.85 5.19 -30.72
N GLU A 564 3.33 6.42 -30.67
CA GLU A 564 4.68 6.76 -31.09
C GLU A 564 5.74 6.08 -30.22
N ALA A 565 6.88 5.74 -30.80
CA ALA A 565 7.97 5.12 -30.03
C ALA A 565 8.34 5.97 -28.82
N GLY A 566 8.33 5.36 -27.62
CA GLY A 566 8.61 6.05 -26.35
C GLY A 566 7.42 6.81 -25.75
N PHE A 567 6.19 6.62 -26.23
CA PHE A 567 5.00 7.29 -25.67
C PHE A 567 4.80 7.02 -24.17
N THR A 568 5.13 5.82 -23.68
CA THR A 568 5.04 5.51 -22.25
C THR A 568 5.97 6.38 -21.42
N ASP A 569 7.20 6.58 -21.88
CA ASP A 569 8.15 7.46 -21.20
C ASP A 569 7.70 8.93 -21.28
N ALA A 570 7.07 9.35 -22.39
CA ALA A 570 6.46 10.66 -22.52
C ALA A 570 5.31 10.88 -21.53
N ILE A 571 4.45 9.86 -21.31
CA ILE A 571 3.39 9.89 -20.29
C ILE A 571 4.00 10.03 -18.89
N PHE A 572 5.04 9.24 -18.57
CA PHE A 572 5.72 9.35 -17.27
C PHE A 572 6.34 10.73 -17.07
N TYR A 573 6.92 11.30 -18.11
CA TYR A 573 7.45 12.64 -18.07
C TYR A 573 6.34 13.70 -17.84
N LEU A 574 5.18 13.54 -18.46
CA LEU A 574 4.03 14.40 -18.21
C LEU A 574 3.55 14.27 -16.76
N TYR A 575 3.49 13.06 -16.20
CA TYR A 575 3.13 12.86 -14.80
C TYR A 575 4.15 13.47 -13.83
N ASP A 576 5.44 13.55 -14.20
CA ASP A 576 6.46 14.27 -13.45
C ASP A 576 6.19 15.79 -13.38
N LEU A 577 5.36 16.36 -14.29
CA LEU A 577 4.95 17.77 -14.32
C LEU A 577 3.70 18.07 -13.48
N ALA A 578 3.33 17.25 -12.54
CA ALA A 578 2.09 17.35 -11.79
C ALA A 578 1.85 18.73 -11.12
N GLY A 579 0.58 19.06 -10.87
CA GLY A 579 0.14 20.28 -10.19
C GLY A 579 0.26 21.53 -11.02
N GLU A 580 0.81 22.58 -10.46
CA GLU A 580 0.94 23.90 -11.15
C GLU A 580 1.70 23.79 -12.47
N GLY A 581 2.68 22.86 -12.56
CA GLY A 581 3.42 22.64 -13.80
C GLY A 581 2.56 22.08 -14.94
N ALA A 582 1.61 21.21 -14.62
CA ALA A 582 0.64 20.68 -15.60
C ALA A 582 -0.35 21.76 -16.05
N ASP A 583 -0.88 22.55 -15.09
CA ASP A 583 -1.78 23.66 -15.38
C ASP A 583 -1.10 24.73 -16.24
N ASP A 584 0.14 25.07 -15.92
CA ASP A 584 0.94 26.01 -16.69
C ASP A 584 1.19 25.50 -18.13
N LEU A 585 1.52 24.21 -18.28
CA LEU A 585 1.71 23.61 -19.60
C LEU A 585 0.45 23.75 -20.45
N ILE A 586 -0.70 23.31 -19.96
CA ILE A 586 -1.97 23.38 -20.68
C ILE A 586 -2.31 24.83 -21.06
N ARG A 587 -2.20 25.74 -20.09
CA ARG A 587 -2.50 27.16 -20.30
C ARG A 587 -1.64 27.78 -21.42
N VAL A 588 -0.34 27.49 -21.43
CA VAL A 588 0.57 28.06 -22.46
C VAL A 588 0.39 27.36 -23.81
N MET A 589 0.04 26.07 -23.83
CA MET A 589 -0.35 25.37 -25.07
C MET A 589 -1.56 26.05 -25.73
N GLU A 590 -2.63 26.31 -24.96
CA GLU A 590 -3.83 27.00 -25.48
C GLU A 590 -3.53 28.40 -25.96
N GLN A 591 -2.74 29.16 -25.22
CA GLN A 591 -2.32 30.50 -25.65
C GLN A 591 -1.52 30.45 -26.97
N THR A 592 -0.70 29.44 -27.16
CA THR A 592 0.10 29.25 -28.36
C THR A 592 -0.77 28.88 -29.56
N LYS A 593 -1.73 27.96 -29.36
CA LYS A 593 -2.75 27.64 -30.39
C LYS A 593 -3.56 28.87 -30.79
N GLU A 594 -4.00 29.67 -29.82
CA GLU A 594 -4.77 30.88 -30.07
C GLU A 594 -3.98 31.94 -30.90
N LYS A 595 -2.67 32.11 -30.61
CA LYS A 595 -1.81 32.98 -31.42
C LYS A 595 -1.71 32.50 -32.86
N THR A 596 -1.48 31.21 -33.09
CA THR A 596 -1.48 30.61 -34.43
C THR A 596 -2.81 30.79 -35.12
N ARG A 597 -3.95 30.77 -34.39
CA ARG A 597 -5.28 31.02 -34.93
C ARG A 597 -5.48 32.46 -35.41
N GLN A 598 -4.91 33.41 -34.66
CA GLN A 598 -5.06 34.86 -34.97
C GLN A 598 -4.27 35.28 -36.17
N ASP A 599 -3.01 34.90 -36.30
CA ASP A 599 -2.12 35.40 -37.34
C ASP A 599 -1.71 34.37 -38.40
N LYS A 600 -2.13 33.10 -38.23
CA LYS A 600 -1.80 31.97 -39.13
C LYS A 600 -0.28 31.81 -39.34
N GLN A 601 0.48 32.10 -38.28
CA GLN A 601 1.93 31.88 -38.25
C GLN A 601 2.28 30.73 -37.30
N LEU A 602 3.51 30.20 -37.44
CA LEU A 602 4.06 29.27 -36.48
C LEU A 602 4.36 29.97 -35.16
N HIS A 603 3.85 29.38 -34.06
CA HIS A 603 4.19 29.77 -32.70
C HIS A 603 4.70 28.57 -31.91
N ASP A 604 5.69 28.80 -31.06
CA ASP A 604 6.25 27.83 -30.19
C ASP A 604 6.61 28.39 -28.80
N PHE A 605 6.71 27.53 -27.81
CA PHE A 605 7.34 27.83 -26.55
C PHE A 605 8.15 26.64 -26.06
N SER A 606 9.08 26.88 -25.13
CA SER A 606 9.79 25.81 -24.40
C SER A 606 9.86 26.12 -22.92
N MET A 607 9.60 25.11 -22.10
CA MET A 607 9.77 25.12 -20.65
C MET A 607 10.95 24.23 -20.30
N ILE A 608 11.80 24.66 -19.35
CA ILE A 608 12.99 23.94 -18.91
C ILE A 608 12.84 23.68 -17.42
N PHE A 609 13.08 22.47 -17.01
CA PHE A 609 12.93 21.98 -15.64
C PHE A 609 14.25 21.46 -15.09
N GLU A 610 14.31 21.25 -13.78
CA GLU A 610 15.45 20.61 -13.10
C GLU A 610 16.82 21.22 -13.43
N LYS A 611 16.90 22.54 -13.42
CA LYS A 611 18.15 23.29 -13.77
C LYS A 611 18.71 22.97 -15.16
N GLY A 612 17.84 22.63 -16.11
CA GLY A 612 18.24 22.35 -17.49
C GLY A 612 18.34 20.86 -17.84
N LYS A 613 18.10 19.96 -16.91
CA LYS A 613 18.19 18.53 -17.17
C LYS A 613 17.05 17.97 -18.02
N SER A 614 15.90 18.64 -18.01
CA SER A 614 14.74 18.24 -18.81
C SER A 614 13.98 19.43 -19.37
N GLY A 615 13.18 19.21 -20.41
CA GLY A 615 12.36 20.26 -21.00
C GLY A 615 11.19 19.78 -21.85
N VAL A 616 10.23 20.69 -22.04
CA VAL A 616 9.07 20.51 -22.92
C VAL A 616 9.08 21.63 -23.95
N THR A 617 8.80 21.27 -25.20
CA THR A 617 8.47 22.22 -26.28
C THR A 617 7.06 21.95 -26.76
N PHE A 618 6.29 23.01 -27.04
CA PHE A 618 5.05 22.92 -27.80
C PHE A 618 5.13 23.81 -29.02
N ILE A 619 4.70 23.28 -30.15
CA ILE A 619 4.65 24.00 -31.46
C ILE A 619 3.23 23.95 -31.98
N SER A 620 2.71 25.10 -32.40
CA SER A 620 1.46 25.21 -33.17
C SER A 620 1.78 25.86 -34.51
N LEU A 621 1.35 25.22 -35.62
CA LEU A 621 1.63 25.72 -36.95
C LEU A 621 0.47 25.50 -37.93
N PRO A 622 0.29 26.39 -38.93
CA PRO A 622 -0.55 26.16 -40.09
C PRO A 622 0.22 25.31 -41.12
N GLY A 623 -0.12 24.03 -41.24
CA GLY A 623 0.61 23.12 -42.12
C GLY A 623 0.05 21.72 -42.14
N THR A 624 0.85 20.77 -42.65
CA THR A 624 0.51 19.33 -42.70
C THR A 624 1.09 18.56 -41.53
N PRO A 625 0.59 17.37 -41.26
CA PRO A 625 1.20 16.46 -40.26
C PRO A 625 2.69 16.26 -40.47
N GLU A 626 3.14 16.01 -41.69
CA GLU A 626 4.54 15.76 -42.03
C GLU A 626 5.43 16.97 -41.74
N GLN A 627 4.89 18.19 -41.99
CA GLN A 627 5.59 19.42 -41.65
C GLN A 627 5.72 19.61 -40.13
N LEU A 628 4.68 19.26 -39.39
CA LEU A 628 4.68 19.34 -37.95
C LEU A 628 5.70 18.34 -37.35
N GLU A 629 5.65 17.06 -37.74
CA GLU A 629 6.57 16.02 -37.28
C GLU A 629 8.02 16.41 -37.54
N LYS A 630 8.34 16.79 -38.78
CA LYS A 630 9.70 17.22 -39.13
C LYS A 630 10.16 18.41 -38.28
N ARG A 631 9.27 19.37 -38.03
CA ARG A 631 9.59 20.55 -37.22
C ARG A 631 9.81 20.14 -35.74
N LEU A 632 8.96 19.29 -35.20
CA LEU A 632 9.06 18.79 -33.83
C LEU A 632 10.38 18.05 -33.59
N MET A 633 10.74 17.11 -34.48
CA MET A 633 11.99 16.35 -34.34
C MET A 633 13.21 17.28 -34.33
N VAL A 634 13.31 18.18 -35.29
CA VAL A 634 14.43 19.13 -35.36
C VAL A 634 14.48 20.04 -34.15
N HIS A 635 13.33 20.51 -33.69
CA HIS A 635 13.26 21.42 -32.53
C HIS A 635 13.60 20.71 -31.24
N ALA A 636 13.04 19.51 -31.01
CA ALA A 636 13.32 18.71 -29.82
C ALA A 636 14.81 18.39 -29.67
N VAL A 637 15.42 17.85 -30.75
CA VAL A 637 16.84 17.51 -30.77
C VAL A 637 17.70 18.75 -30.54
N SER A 638 17.39 19.86 -31.23
CA SER A 638 18.14 21.12 -31.11
C SER A 638 18.06 21.72 -29.71
N LYS A 639 16.87 21.77 -29.10
CA LYS A 639 16.68 22.29 -27.72
C LYS A 639 17.39 21.42 -26.70
N LYS A 640 17.21 20.09 -26.80
CA LYS A 640 17.88 19.13 -25.93
C LYS A 640 19.42 19.29 -26.02
N TYR A 641 19.96 19.39 -27.23
CA TYR A 641 21.40 19.55 -27.46
C TYR A 641 21.95 20.83 -26.84
N GLN A 642 21.31 21.98 -27.11
CA GLN A 642 21.72 23.28 -26.58
C GLN A 642 21.67 23.39 -25.07
N THR A 643 20.65 22.78 -24.44
CA THR A 643 20.49 22.80 -22.98
C THR A 643 21.29 21.73 -22.28
N LYS A 644 21.87 20.78 -23.01
CA LYS A 644 22.52 19.56 -22.49
C LYS A 644 21.55 18.74 -21.62
N ALA A 645 20.26 18.77 -21.98
CA ALA A 645 19.24 18.07 -21.23
C ALA A 645 19.35 16.54 -21.41
N GLU A 646 18.97 15.81 -20.38
CA GLU A 646 18.89 14.34 -20.41
C GLU A 646 17.63 13.89 -21.15
N VAL A 647 16.52 14.62 -20.98
CA VAL A 647 15.20 14.31 -21.54
C VAL A 647 14.55 15.56 -22.17
N TRP A 648 13.88 15.35 -23.31
CA TRP A 648 13.10 16.40 -23.97
C TRP A 648 11.82 15.83 -24.58
N LEU A 649 10.68 16.45 -24.20
CA LEU A 649 9.37 16.19 -24.80
C LEU A 649 9.01 17.34 -25.78
N ALA A 650 8.63 17.01 -26.99
CA ALA A 650 8.07 17.97 -27.92
C ALA A 650 6.65 17.56 -28.34
N LEU A 651 5.74 18.49 -28.23
CA LEU A 651 4.32 18.35 -28.53
C LEU A 651 3.94 19.32 -29.63
N GLY A 652 3.08 18.92 -30.55
CA GLY A 652 2.70 19.78 -31.64
C GLY A 652 1.23 19.72 -32.03
N SER A 653 0.69 20.83 -32.48
CA SER A 653 -0.69 20.92 -32.98
C SER A 653 -0.77 21.67 -34.29
N ILE A 654 -1.65 21.18 -35.18
CA ILE A 654 -1.94 21.80 -36.49
C ILE A 654 -3.08 22.80 -36.32
N PHE A 655 -2.98 23.92 -37.03
CA PHE A 655 -4.05 24.90 -37.06
C PHE A 655 -5.38 24.28 -37.52
N GLY A 656 -6.42 24.50 -36.71
CA GLY A 656 -7.75 23.97 -36.98
C GLY A 656 -8.00 22.54 -36.49
N SER A 657 -6.99 21.86 -35.93
CA SER A 657 -7.19 20.59 -35.31
C SER A 657 -7.99 20.69 -33.99
N PRO A 658 -8.96 19.80 -33.76
CA PRO A 658 -9.69 19.74 -32.48
C PRO A 658 -8.83 19.20 -31.34
N ASN A 659 -7.75 18.47 -31.66
CA ASN A 659 -6.87 17.84 -30.67
C ASN A 659 -6.02 18.88 -29.94
N LEU A 660 -5.63 18.59 -28.71
CA LEU A 660 -4.58 19.36 -28.02
C LEU A 660 -3.23 19.13 -28.69
N VAL A 661 -2.97 17.90 -29.14
CA VAL A 661 -1.72 17.46 -29.76
C VAL A 661 -2.03 16.58 -30.97
N ASP A 662 -1.35 16.83 -32.09
CA ASP A 662 -1.44 16.03 -33.30
C ASP A 662 -0.15 15.24 -33.60
N ALA A 663 0.98 15.64 -32.99
CA ALA A 663 2.25 14.93 -33.10
C ALA A 663 3.10 15.09 -31.84
N ILE A 664 3.94 14.07 -31.58
CA ILE A 664 4.76 13.97 -30.37
C ILE A 664 6.16 13.51 -30.78
N ALA A 665 7.18 14.06 -30.12
CA ALA A 665 8.54 13.53 -30.17
C ALA A 665 9.14 13.49 -28.78
N PHE A 666 9.67 12.35 -28.36
CA PHE A 666 10.30 12.16 -27.07
C PHE A 666 11.73 11.68 -27.25
N ASN A 667 12.68 12.37 -26.61
CA ASN A 667 14.11 12.07 -26.73
C ASN A 667 14.74 11.97 -25.34
N LYS A 668 15.21 10.76 -25.00
CA LYS A 668 15.92 10.40 -23.76
C LYS A 668 17.36 9.92 -23.98
N GLU A 669 17.87 10.03 -25.23
CA GLU A 669 19.22 9.63 -25.54
C GLU A 669 20.25 10.43 -24.73
N PRO A 670 21.29 9.80 -24.17
CA PRO A 670 22.34 10.50 -23.45
C PRO A 670 22.96 11.60 -24.30
N TRP A 671 23.21 12.78 -23.69
CA TRP A 671 23.85 13.86 -24.41
C TRP A 671 25.28 13.48 -24.81
N LYS A 672 25.61 13.70 -26.08
CA LYS A 672 26.97 13.55 -26.64
C LYS A 672 27.31 14.79 -27.42
N GLU A 673 28.59 15.19 -27.44
CA GLU A 673 29.07 16.26 -28.29
C GLU A 673 28.97 15.83 -29.75
N ASP A 674 28.29 16.63 -30.56
CA ASP A 674 28.05 16.38 -32.00
C ASP A 674 28.09 17.69 -32.76
N LYS A 675 29.07 17.82 -33.66
CA LYS A 675 29.29 19.05 -34.43
C LYS A 675 28.17 19.35 -35.44
N GLU A 676 27.55 18.34 -36.00
CA GLU A 676 26.46 18.47 -36.93
C GLU A 676 25.19 18.99 -36.19
N LEU A 677 24.89 18.39 -35.03
CA LEU A 677 23.80 18.86 -34.16
C LEU A 677 24.06 20.27 -33.63
N GLU A 678 25.30 20.65 -33.41
CA GLU A 678 25.63 22.01 -32.98
C GLU A 678 25.26 23.04 -34.07
N GLU A 679 25.62 22.75 -35.34
CA GLU A 679 25.29 23.64 -36.47
C GLU A 679 23.78 23.65 -36.75
N ILE A 680 23.13 22.50 -36.79
CA ILE A 680 21.69 22.38 -36.96
C ILE A 680 20.96 23.18 -35.87
N SER A 681 21.39 23.05 -34.62
CA SER A 681 20.77 23.75 -33.50
C SER A 681 20.91 25.27 -33.56
N LYS A 682 22.05 25.76 -34.00
CA LYS A 682 22.27 27.19 -34.25
C LYS A 682 21.31 27.76 -35.27
N VAL A 683 21.01 27.01 -36.30
CA VAL A 683 20.08 27.44 -37.41
C VAL A 683 18.63 27.30 -36.98
N ALA A 684 18.27 26.16 -36.37
CA ALA A 684 16.88 25.80 -36.06
C ALA A 684 16.24 26.74 -35.01
N LEU A 685 17.03 27.30 -34.08
CA LEU A 685 16.55 28.03 -32.92
C LEU A 685 16.69 29.55 -33.00
N LYS A 686 16.97 30.13 -34.21
CA LYS A 686 17.16 31.57 -34.38
C LYS A 686 15.93 32.42 -34.09
N LYS A 687 14.73 31.86 -33.95
CA LYS A 687 13.49 32.58 -33.65
C LYS A 687 12.60 31.81 -32.68
N GLY A 688 12.74 32.02 -31.37
CA GLY A 688 11.83 31.49 -30.36
C GLY A 688 11.50 32.54 -29.28
N ILE A 689 10.24 32.58 -28.83
CA ILE A 689 9.79 33.39 -27.70
C ILE A 689 9.91 32.52 -26.44
N GLN A 690 10.65 32.98 -25.43
CA GLN A 690 10.72 32.27 -24.12
C GLN A 690 9.69 32.91 -23.17
N ILE A 691 8.91 32.05 -22.50
CA ILE A 691 7.89 32.47 -21.54
C ILE A 691 8.26 31.85 -20.17
N GLY A 692 8.29 32.68 -19.13
CA GLY A 692 8.60 32.23 -17.77
C GLY A 692 7.37 31.78 -17.00
N ARG A 693 7.56 31.34 -15.74
CA ARG A 693 6.48 31.03 -14.82
C ARG A 693 5.44 32.17 -14.81
N GLY A 694 4.16 31.82 -14.97
CA GLY A 694 3.07 32.80 -15.00
C GLY A 694 2.75 33.42 -16.38
N GLY A 695 3.32 32.88 -17.48
CA GLY A 695 2.96 33.34 -18.87
C GLY A 695 3.41 34.73 -19.25
N LYS A 696 4.23 35.39 -18.43
CA LYS A 696 4.80 36.72 -18.75
C LYS A 696 6.14 36.54 -19.45
N LYS A 697 6.38 37.40 -20.46
CA LYS A 697 7.69 37.49 -21.10
C LYS A 697 8.74 37.94 -20.09
N ILE A 698 9.75 37.10 -19.88
CA ILE A 698 10.82 37.41 -18.92
C ILE A 698 11.77 38.45 -19.51
N GLY A 699 11.87 39.57 -18.84
CA GLY A 699 12.87 40.59 -19.14
C GLY A 699 14.28 40.10 -18.75
N ARG A 700 15.30 40.58 -19.43
CA ARG A 700 16.70 40.23 -19.16
C ARG A 700 17.11 40.45 -17.69
N ASN A 701 16.43 41.37 -17.00
CA ASN A 701 16.73 41.74 -15.61
C ASN A 701 15.81 41.10 -14.58
N ASP A 702 14.78 40.37 -14.99
CA ASP A 702 13.85 39.71 -14.07
C ASP A 702 14.51 38.52 -13.35
N PRO A 703 13.96 38.10 -12.20
CA PRO A 703 14.41 36.88 -11.55
C PRO A 703 14.31 35.67 -12.48
N CYS A 704 15.35 34.84 -12.50
CA CYS A 704 15.35 33.68 -13.36
C CYS A 704 14.28 32.66 -12.92
N TYR A 705 13.50 32.15 -13.85
CA TYR A 705 12.45 31.17 -13.60
C TYR A 705 12.94 29.80 -13.08
N CYS A 706 14.26 29.54 -13.17
CA CYS A 706 14.84 28.31 -12.61
C CYS A 706 14.94 28.30 -11.08
N GLY A 707 14.50 29.37 -10.39
CA GLY A 707 14.54 29.47 -8.93
C GLY A 707 15.91 29.80 -8.35
N SER A 708 16.92 30.10 -9.18
CA SER A 708 18.32 30.39 -8.72
C SER A 708 18.49 31.71 -8.00
N GLY A 709 17.46 32.56 -7.89
CA GLY A 709 17.52 33.92 -7.37
C GLY A 709 18.35 34.93 -8.20
N LYS A 710 18.97 34.48 -9.29
CA LYS A 710 19.76 35.32 -10.20
C LYS A 710 18.88 35.96 -11.25
N LYS A 711 19.31 37.17 -11.79
CA LYS A 711 18.65 37.77 -12.95
C LYS A 711 18.75 36.85 -14.16
N TYR A 712 17.68 36.78 -14.99
CA TYR A 712 17.58 35.91 -16.15
C TYR A 712 18.83 35.97 -17.05
N LYS A 713 19.31 37.20 -17.39
CA LYS A 713 20.54 37.41 -18.19
C LYS A 713 21.84 36.89 -17.56
N LYS A 714 21.83 36.59 -16.26
CA LYS A 714 23.00 36.07 -15.52
C LYS A 714 22.83 34.59 -15.15
N CYS A 715 21.78 33.94 -15.65
CA CYS A 715 21.46 32.54 -15.40
C CYS A 715 21.08 31.84 -16.71
N CYS A 716 19.80 31.50 -16.91
CA CYS A 716 19.32 30.76 -18.08
C CYS A 716 19.22 31.61 -19.36
N GLY A 717 19.40 32.90 -19.28
CA GLY A 717 19.42 33.84 -20.41
C GLY A 717 20.83 34.27 -20.86
N ARG A 718 21.89 33.52 -20.49
CA ARG A 718 23.27 33.74 -20.98
C ARG A 718 23.47 33.19 -22.35
#